data_2bf13174c9d4bc09aa4de2ee8a2d606d
#
_entry.id   2bf13174c9d4bc09aa4de2ee8a2d606d
#
_cell.length_a   1.000
_cell.length_b   1.000
_cell.length_c   1.000
_cell.angle_alpha   90.00
_cell.angle_beta   90.00
_cell.angle_gamma   90.00
#
_symmetry.space_group_name_H-M   'P 1'
#
loop_
_entity.id
_entity.type
_entity.pdbx_description
1 polymer ?
#
loop_
_entity_poly.entity_id
_entity_poly.type
_entity_poly.pdbx_seq_one_letter_code
_entity_poly.pdbx_strand_id
1 'polypeptide(L)'
;MFGNGVIGILSESTNKWERRVPLTPSHCARLLHGGRGQTRVTRIIVQPSTKRIHHDALYEDVGCEISDDLSDCGLILGIKQPKLEMISPDRAYAFFSHTHKAQKENMPLLDKILATRASLFDYELIVGDHGRRLLAFGKFAGRAGLIDFLHGLGKRYLSLGYSTPFLSLGASYMYPSLVAAKAAVISVGEEIATLGLPSGICPLVFVFTGTGNVSQGAQEIFKLLPHSFVNPSRLPGLFEKGCRSKRVFQVYGCIVTCQDMVEPNDPTKRFDKTDYYAHPEHYTPIFHERIAPYASVIVNCMYWEKRFPQLISTKQLQELMKKESRLVGISDITCDIGGSVEFVNQSTSIENPFFRYDYMNNSYHHDMEGNGVICLAVDILPTEFAKEASQHFGDILSQFIGNLASSKNLSDLPSYLVRACIVHEGALTSLYEYIPRMRSSDTDDSSENHACGHSKNKYHVSVSLSGHLFDQFLINEALDIIEAAGGSFHLVSCEVGQSSSVMSYSELEVGANDREVLDQIIDSLTSIANPSEESEVYNKSTKKLSLKLGKVCENVGENGDSCKKGPTILILGAGRVCRPAAEFLASIGNTSSHQWVKACFGNDVEEPKDIQVIVASLYLNDAEETIEGIPNATAIQLDVADHKSLCQYISQVEVVISLLPASCHISVANVCIKLKKNLVTASYVDDSMSKLDEQAKCAGVTILGEMGLDPGIDHMMAMNMINQAHVRGGKVRSFSSYCGGLPSPTAANNLLAYKFSWNPAGAIRAGRNPATYKSHGDVVHVDGHKLYEAATRFRLTDLPAFALECLPNRNSLVYGDVYGIGNEASTIFRGTLRYEGFSDIMGSLARTGLFNDDAHPLLKEGKRPTFHTFLNEVLKSESESVGDEKEIVERLISVGVCNGRASAEATVKTIKFLGLLEKTEIPVSCHSAFDVTCLCMQEKLAYSDSEQIVIWLRIWCFCIMK
;
A
#
# COMPACT_ATOMS: atom_id res chain seq x y z
N MET A 1 21.86 11.47 -31.27
CA MET A 1 22.77 11.22 -30.13
C MET A 1 22.15 10.29 -29.07
N PHE A 2 20.89 9.89 -29.23
CA PHE A 2 20.24 8.90 -28.40
C PHE A 2 21.15 7.66 -28.21
N GLY A 3 21.24 7.13 -27.00
CA GLY A 3 21.99 5.94 -26.68
C GLY A 3 23.53 6.10 -26.57
N ASN A 4 24.02 7.33 -26.41
CA ASN A 4 25.46 7.58 -26.25
C ASN A 4 25.99 7.35 -24.81
N GLY A 5 25.10 7.03 -23.85
CA GLY A 5 25.45 6.80 -22.44
C GLY A 5 25.71 8.06 -21.64
N VAL A 6 25.42 9.25 -22.17
CA VAL A 6 25.56 10.53 -21.48
C VAL A 6 24.19 11.05 -21.06
N ILE A 7 24.01 11.29 -19.75
CA ILE A 7 22.77 11.76 -19.16
C ILE A 7 22.89 13.22 -18.77
N GLY A 8 21.89 14.05 -19.12
CA GLY A 8 21.71 15.40 -18.64
C GLY A 8 20.63 15.47 -17.57
N ILE A 9 20.84 16.26 -16.52
CA ILE A 9 19.81 16.56 -15.51
C ILE A 9 19.49 18.06 -15.59
N LEU A 10 18.22 18.36 -15.90
CA LEU A 10 17.75 19.74 -16.06
C LEU A 10 17.72 20.49 -14.72
N SER A 11 17.97 21.78 -14.80
CA SER A 11 17.57 22.75 -13.78
C SER A 11 16.07 23.04 -13.99
N GLU A 12 15.23 22.66 -13.03
CA GLU A 12 13.78 22.89 -13.11
C GLU A 12 13.48 24.41 -13.18
N SER A 13 12.92 24.85 -14.29
CA SER A 13 12.78 26.30 -14.58
C SER A 13 11.35 26.81 -14.61
N THR A 14 10.37 25.90 -14.78
CA THR A 14 8.96 26.28 -15.00
C THR A 14 8.28 26.78 -13.72
N ASN A 15 8.59 26.17 -12.56
CA ASN A 15 8.04 26.58 -11.27
C ASN A 15 9.17 26.96 -10.30
N LYS A 16 9.05 28.12 -9.67
CA LYS A 16 10.05 28.61 -8.70
C LYS A 16 10.20 27.75 -7.46
N TRP A 17 9.16 26.98 -7.10
CA TRP A 17 9.13 26.09 -5.95
C TRP A 17 9.59 24.66 -6.26
N GLU A 18 9.79 24.30 -7.53
CA GLU A 18 10.23 22.96 -7.88
C GLU A 18 11.69 22.74 -7.47
N ARG A 19 11.88 21.92 -6.43
CA ARG A 19 13.18 21.58 -5.87
C ARG A 19 13.54 20.10 -6.03
N ARG A 20 12.61 19.30 -6.50
CA ARG A 20 12.84 17.87 -6.75
C ARG A 20 13.82 17.67 -7.89
N VAL A 21 14.46 16.49 -7.90
CA VAL A 21 15.36 16.06 -8.96
C VAL A 21 15.00 14.65 -9.40
N PRO A 22 15.18 14.31 -10.68
CA PRO A 22 14.91 12.94 -11.17
C PRO A 22 15.89 11.91 -10.61
N LEU A 23 17.15 12.32 -10.39
CA LEU A 23 18.19 11.49 -9.79
C LEU A 23 18.90 12.29 -8.69
N THR A 24 19.03 11.72 -7.50
CA THR A 24 19.84 12.28 -6.42
C THR A 24 21.31 11.96 -6.63
N PRO A 25 22.27 12.62 -5.94
CA PRO A 25 23.71 12.28 -6.03
C PRO A 25 23.99 10.80 -5.81
N SER A 26 23.30 10.15 -4.87
CA SER A 26 23.46 8.72 -4.60
C SER A 26 23.03 7.83 -5.78
N HIS A 27 22.02 8.25 -6.54
CA HIS A 27 21.60 7.55 -7.77
C HIS A 27 22.65 7.73 -8.88
N CYS A 28 23.17 8.95 -9.04
CA CYS A 28 24.24 9.25 -9.99
C CYS A 28 25.49 8.43 -9.68
N ALA A 29 25.90 8.36 -8.41
CA ALA A 29 27.01 7.51 -7.98
C ALA A 29 26.83 6.04 -8.38
N ARG A 30 25.64 5.48 -8.14
CA ARG A 30 25.33 4.10 -8.54
C ARG A 30 25.38 3.87 -10.04
N LEU A 31 24.92 4.85 -10.83
CA LEU A 31 24.94 4.78 -12.29
C LEU A 31 26.36 4.90 -12.87
N LEU A 32 27.21 5.75 -12.28
CA LEU A 32 28.59 5.97 -12.74
C LEU A 32 29.55 4.87 -12.26
N HIS A 33 29.40 4.39 -11.01
CA HIS A 33 30.34 3.48 -10.37
C HIS A 33 29.79 2.07 -10.15
N GLY A 34 28.55 1.80 -10.53
CA GLY A 34 27.96 0.47 -10.54
C GLY A 34 28.78 -0.47 -11.42
N GLY A 35 29.14 -1.66 -10.88
CA GLY A 35 30.14 -2.57 -11.40
C GLY A 35 30.12 -2.80 -12.92
N ARG A 36 31.30 -2.98 -13.52
CA ARG A 36 31.50 -3.20 -14.96
C ARG A 36 30.53 -4.26 -15.50
N GLY A 37 29.52 -3.84 -16.24
CA GLY A 37 28.55 -4.68 -16.94
C GLY A 37 27.07 -4.43 -16.59
N GLN A 38 26.73 -3.66 -15.56
CA GLN A 38 25.34 -3.38 -15.18
C GLN A 38 24.79 -2.04 -15.65
N THR A 39 25.64 -1.02 -15.81
CA THR A 39 25.19 0.28 -16.34
C THR A 39 26.14 0.72 -17.46
N ARG A 40 25.58 1.19 -18.58
CA ARG A 40 26.32 1.75 -19.71
C ARG A 40 26.36 3.28 -19.67
N VAL A 41 26.05 3.89 -18.50
CA VAL A 41 26.14 5.33 -18.30
C VAL A 41 27.61 5.69 -18.13
N THR A 42 28.11 6.60 -18.96
CA THR A 42 29.51 6.99 -18.98
C THR A 42 29.76 8.34 -18.35
N ARG A 43 28.81 9.26 -18.49
CA ARG A 43 28.88 10.63 -17.95
C ARG A 43 27.48 11.08 -17.51
N ILE A 44 27.44 11.92 -16.48
CA ILE A 44 26.21 12.61 -16.05
C ILE A 44 26.55 14.08 -15.93
N ILE A 45 25.87 14.92 -16.70
CA ILE A 45 26.00 16.37 -16.71
C ILE A 45 24.77 16.95 -16.02
N VAL A 46 24.99 17.82 -15.05
CA VAL A 46 23.91 18.40 -14.24
C VAL A 46 23.91 19.90 -14.41
N GLN A 47 22.83 20.50 -14.86
CA GLN A 47 22.73 21.94 -14.96
C GLN A 47 22.82 22.60 -13.59
N PRO A 48 23.55 23.70 -13.41
CA PRO A 48 23.67 24.37 -12.12
C PRO A 48 22.34 24.86 -11.60
N SER A 49 22.11 24.75 -10.29
CA SER A 49 20.87 25.19 -9.68
C SER A 49 21.06 25.57 -8.21
N THR A 50 20.67 26.78 -7.88
CA THR A 50 20.68 27.28 -6.49
C THR A 50 19.45 26.89 -5.68
N LYS A 51 18.39 26.35 -6.33
CA LYS A 51 17.10 26.03 -5.70
C LYS A 51 16.86 24.53 -5.51
N ARG A 52 17.58 23.66 -6.24
CA ARG A 52 17.35 22.22 -6.08
C ARG A 52 17.71 21.75 -4.67
N ILE A 53 17.04 20.68 -4.22
CA ILE A 53 17.19 20.19 -2.83
C ILE A 53 18.59 19.63 -2.54
N HIS A 54 19.30 19.16 -3.54
CA HIS A 54 20.68 18.70 -3.44
C HIS A 54 21.61 19.74 -4.07
N HIS A 55 22.59 20.20 -3.31
CA HIS A 55 23.58 21.19 -3.76
C HIS A 55 24.44 20.62 -4.89
N ASP A 56 24.87 21.47 -5.82
CA ASP A 56 25.66 21.07 -7.00
C ASP A 56 26.95 20.34 -6.62
N ALA A 57 27.66 20.80 -5.57
CA ALA A 57 28.86 20.15 -5.06
C ALA A 57 28.66 18.66 -4.70
N LEU A 58 27.45 18.25 -4.25
CA LEU A 58 27.16 16.85 -3.95
C LEU A 58 27.10 15.98 -5.20
N TYR A 59 26.81 16.55 -6.36
CA TYR A 59 26.86 15.86 -7.65
C TYR A 59 28.31 15.79 -8.15
N GLU A 60 29.11 16.86 -7.96
CA GLU A 60 30.54 16.86 -8.28
C GLU A 60 31.29 15.81 -7.45
N ASP A 61 31.01 15.70 -6.14
CA ASP A 61 31.61 14.73 -5.23
C ASP A 61 31.43 13.28 -5.68
N VAL A 62 30.37 12.98 -6.41
CA VAL A 62 30.09 11.63 -6.93
C VAL A 62 30.51 11.45 -8.40
N GLY A 63 31.18 12.44 -8.99
CA GLY A 63 31.73 12.35 -10.33
C GLY A 63 30.81 12.84 -11.45
N CYS A 64 29.77 13.61 -11.14
CA CYS A 64 28.99 14.33 -12.15
C CYS A 64 29.70 15.64 -12.54
N GLU A 65 29.45 16.07 -13.76
CA GLU A 65 29.92 17.35 -14.29
C GLU A 65 28.83 18.41 -14.11
N ILE A 66 29.17 19.60 -13.59
CA ILE A 66 28.23 20.74 -13.52
C ILE A 66 28.46 21.63 -14.73
N SER A 67 27.44 21.73 -15.60
CA SER A 67 27.51 22.56 -16.81
C SER A 67 26.11 23.00 -17.25
N ASP A 68 25.98 24.24 -17.73
CA ASP A 68 24.77 24.73 -18.40
C ASP A 68 24.58 24.05 -19.77
N ASP A 69 25.67 23.61 -20.38
CA ASP A 69 25.66 22.98 -21.70
C ASP A 69 25.38 21.48 -21.60
N LEU A 70 24.22 21.07 -22.12
CA LEU A 70 23.78 19.68 -22.23
C LEU A 70 23.91 19.14 -23.67
N SER A 71 24.70 19.81 -24.53
CA SER A 71 24.82 19.44 -25.95
C SER A 71 25.38 18.04 -26.18
N ASP A 72 26.22 17.52 -25.28
CA ASP A 72 26.73 16.16 -25.31
C ASP A 72 25.75 15.08 -24.84
N CYS A 73 24.66 15.47 -24.17
CA CYS A 73 23.74 14.52 -23.57
C CYS A 73 22.84 13.85 -24.62
N GLY A 74 22.84 12.53 -24.67
CA GLY A 74 21.89 11.76 -25.47
C GLY A 74 20.50 11.65 -24.83
N LEU A 75 20.46 11.68 -23.49
CA LEU A 75 19.24 11.61 -22.71
C LEU A 75 19.23 12.74 -21.67
N ILE A 76 18.17 13.53 -21.65
CA ILE A 76 17.98 14.66 -20.75
C ILE A 76 16.76 14.40 -19.84
N LEU A 77 16.97 14.49 -18.54
CA LEU A 77 15.99 14.17 -17.50
C LEU A 77 15.50 15.42 -16.79
N GLY A 78 14.21 15.57 -16.65
CA GLY A 78 13.54 16.56 -15.79
C GLY A 78 12.47 15.91 -14.92
N ILE A 79 11.83 16.67 -14.04
CA ILE A 79 10.60 16.28 -13.35
C ILE A 79 9.40 16.85 -14.10
N LYS A 80 9.38 18.17 -14.28
CA LYS A 80 8.32 18.89 -14.99
C LYS A 80 8.73 19.20 -16.43
N GLN A 81 7.79 19.66 -17.22
CA GLN A 81 8.02 20.17 -18.57
C GLN A 81 9.07 21.29 -18.55
N PRO A 82 10.15 21.22 -19.33
CA PRO A 82 11.07 22.33 -19.48
C PRO A 82 10.43 23.44 -20.33
N LYS A 83 10.99 24.62 -20.29
CA LYS A 83 10.62 25.70 -21.23
C LYS A 83 10.95 25.28 -22.66
N LEU A 84 10.15 25.74 -23.61
CA LEU A 84 10.28 25.35 -25.03
C LEU A 84 11.65 25.66 -25.63
N GLU A 85 12.28 26.76 -25.23
CA GLU A 85 13.63 27.15 -25.66
C GLU A 85 14.74 26.23 -25.16
N MET A 86 14.48 25.42 -24.12
CA MET A 86 15.43 24.42 -23.59
C MET A 86 15.39 23.10 -24.35
N ILE A 87 14.48 22.91 -25.29
CA ILE A 87 14.40 21.72 -26.11
C ILE A 87 15.41 21.82 -27.28
N SER A 88 16.48 21.03 -27.17
CA SER A 88 17.55 20.96 -28.17
C SER A 88 17.27 19.87 -29.21
N PRO A 89 17.74 20.06 -30.50
CA PRO A 89 17.53 19.07 -31.54
C PRO A 89 18.24 17.74 -31.32
N ASP A 90 17.66 16.66 -31.85
CA ASP A 90 18.26 15.30 -31.90
C ASP A 90 18.63 14.73 -30.51
N ARG A 91 17.84 15.04 -29.47
CA ARG A 91 18.01 14.55 -28.08
C ARG A 91 16.82 13.74 -27.63
N ALA A 92 17.02 12.88 -26.62
CA ALA A 92 15.92 12.24 -25.91
C ALA A 92 15.63 12.99 -24.60
N TYR A 93 14.37 13.19 -24.31
CA TYR A 93 13.88 13.81 -23.10
C TYR A 93 13.00 12.86 -22.31
N ALA A 94 13.10 12.88 -20.98
CA ALA A 94 12.19 12.14 -20.10
C ALA A 94 11.72 13.04 -18.93
N PHE A 95 10.42 13.27 -18.84
CA PHE A 95 9.74 14.07 -17.82
C PHE A 95 8.22 13.80 -17.87
N PHE A 96 7.44 14.37 -16.95
CA PHE A 96 5.97 14.37 -17.02
C PHE A 96 5.49 15.38 -18.06
N SER A 97 5.21 14.92 -19.27
CA SER A 97 4.82 15.78 -20.40
C SER A 97 3.31 15.99 -20.52
N HIS A 98 2.52 14.98 -20.14
CA HIS A 98 1.07 14.93 -20.33
C HIS A 98 0.59 15.14 -21.79
N THR A 99 1.50 15.10 -22.76
CA THR A 99 1.18 15.35 -24.17
C THR A 99 0.30 14.27 -24.79
N HIS A 100 0.38 13.04 -24.24
CA HIS A 100 -0.47 11.91 -24.67
C HIS A 100 -1.97 12.15 -24.45
N LYS A 101 -2.34 13.10 -23.57
CA LYS A 101 -3.75 13.48 -23.32
C LYS A 101 -4.31 14.44 -24.37
N ALA A 102 -3.53 14.85 -25.35
CA ALA A 102 -3.89 15.79 -26.42
C ALA A 102 -4.48 17.14 -25.94
N GLN A 103 -4.28 17.49 -24.65
CA GLN A 103 -4.77 18.75 -24.08
C GLN A 103 -4.06 19.93 -24.73
N LYS A 104 -4.84 20.97 -25.07
CA LYS A 104 -4.39 22.15 -25.81
C LYS A 104 -3.14 22.81 -25.21
N GLU A 105 -3.04 22.86 -23.90
CA GLU A 105 -1.93 23.49 -23.16
C GLU A 105 -0.61 22.78 -23.38
N ASN A 106 -0.63 21.47 -23.64
CA ASN A 106 0.56 20.63 -23.81
C ASN A 106 1.00 20.47 -25.27
N MET A 107 0.18 20.93 -26.21
CA MET A 107 0.47 20.75 -27.65
C MET A 107 1.66 21.58 -28.14
N PRO A 108 1.91 22.82 -27.67
CA PRO A 108 3.11 23.56 -28.07
C PRO A 108 4.41 22.84 -27.73
N LEU A 109 4.46 22.09 -26.62
CA LEU A 109 5.59 21.26 -26.26
C LEU A 109 5.75 20.09 -27.24
N LEU A 110 4.68 19.40 -27.57
CA LEU A 110 4.70 18.30 -28.54
C LEU A 110 5.18 18.78 -29.90
N ASP A 111 4.65 19.91 -30.38
CA ASP A 111 5.06 20.53 -31.65
C ASP A 111 6.57 20.86 -31.67
N LYS A 112 7.08 21.41 -30.56
CA LYS A 112 8.49 21.73 -30.44
C LYS A 112 9.37 20.46 -30.47
N ILE A 113 8.96 19.40 -29.76
CA ILE A 113 9.65 18.11 -29.76
C ILE A 113 9.70 17.50 -31.16
N LEU A 114 8.58 17.50 -31.89
CA LEU A 114 8.49 17.04 -33.27
C LEU A 114 9.40 17.87 -34.20
N ALA A 115 9.31 19.21 -34.13
CA ALA A 115 10.08 20.13 -34.98
C ALA A 115 11.58 20.03 -34.75
N THR A 116 12.04 19.72 -33.52
CA THR A 116 13.46 19.58 -33.19
C THR A 116 13.99 18.15 -33.40
N ARG A 117 13.17 17.25 -33.95
CA ARG A 117 13.51 15.83 -34.13
C ARG A 117 13.99 15.18 -32.83
N ALA A 118 13.46 15.63 -31.69
CA ALA A 118 13.76 15.06 -30.39
C ALA A 118 12.89 13.82 -30.14
N SER A 119 13.31 12.99 -29.17
CA SER A 119 12.50 11.87 -28.65
C SER A 119 11.94 12.24 -27.30
N LEU A 120 10.71 11.81 -27.00
CA LEU A 120 10.00 12.12 -25.77
C LEU A 120 9.52 10.86 -25.08
N PHE A 121 9.98 10.66 -23.84
CA PHE A 121 9.51 9.62 -22.93
C PHE A 121 8.73 10.27 -21.79
N ASP A 122 7.46 9.87 -21.61
CA ASP A 122 6.64 10.40 -20.51
C ASP A 122 6.68 9.45 -19.31
N TYR A 123 7.05 9.98 -18.16
CA TYR A 123 7.07 9.21 -16.91
C TYR A 123 5.70 8.68 -16.48
N GLU A 124 4.62 9.34 -16.89
CA GLU A 124 3.26 8.89 -16.63
C GLU A 124 2.95 7.55 -17.29
N LEU A 125 3.57 7.28 -18.42
CA LEU A 125 3.38 6.09 -19.24
C LEU A 125 4.34 4.95 -18.90
N ILE A 126 5.28 5.15 -17.98
CA ILE A 126 6.12 4.08 -17.44
C ILE A 126 5.32 3.37 -16.35
N VAL A 127 4.72 2.27 -16.74
CA VAL A 127 3.80 1.50 -15.91
C VAL A 127 4.36 0.11 -15.65
N GLY A 128 4.16 -0.42 -14.46
CA GLY A 128 4.53 -1.77 -14.07
C GLY A 128 3.41 -2.77 -14.39
N ASP A 129 3.56 -3.99 -13.92
CA ASP A 129 2.52 -5.02 -14.06
C ASP A 129 1.17 -4.47 -13.60
N HIS A 130 0.10 -4.82 -14.31
CA HIS A 130 -1.28 -4.38 -14.06
C HIS A 130 -1.59 -2.88 -14.28
N GLY A 131 -0.85 -2.17 -15.16
CA GLY A 131 -1.14 -0.76 -15.48
C GLY A 131 -0.83 0.24 -14.36
N ARG A 132 -0.22 -0.19 -13.26
CA ARG A 132 0.10 0.69 -12.15
C ARG A 132 1.29 1.58 -12.50
N ARG A 133 1.09 2.90 -12.44
CA ARG A 133 2.19 3.86 -12.59
C ARG A 133 3.32 3.54 -11.62
N LEU A 134 4.54 3.41 -12.15
CA LEU A 134 5.73 3.18 -11.33
C LEU A 134 6.24 4.50 -10.75
N LEU A 135 6.21 5.56 -11.53
CA LEU A 135 6.71 6.88 -11.16
C LEU A 135 5.54 7.78 -10.75
N ALA A 136 5.40 8.05 -9.46
CA ALA A 136 4.34 8.89 -8.91
C ALA A 136 4.73 9.49 -7.55
N PHE A 137 4.13 10.63 -7.22
CA PHE A 137 4.36 11.36 -5.97
C PHE A 137 3.14 11.40 -5.04
N GLY A 138 2.08 10.65 -5.32
CA GLY A 138 0.78 10.77 -4.63
C GLY A 138 0.84 10.68 -3.11
N LYS A 139 1.65 9.79 -2.54
CA LYS A 139 1.81 9.72 -1.07
C LYS A 139 2.44 10.99 -0.49
N PHE A 140 3.37 11.62 -1.22
CA PHE A 140 4.01 12.87 -0.76
C PHE A 140 3.04 14.05 -0.85
N ALA A 141 2.18 14.08 -1.88
CA ALA A 141 1.09 15.05 -1.95
C ALA A 141 0.15 14.94 -0.74
N GLY A 142 -0.27 13.72 -0.40
CA GLY A 142 -1.13 13.49 0.77
C GLY A 142 -0.50 13.89 2.10
N ARG A 143 0.79 13.59 2.29
CA ARG A 143 1.55 13.96 3.49
C ARG A 143 1.67 15.47 3.63
N ALA A 144 2.15 16.14 2.58
CA ALA A 144 2.32 17.60 2.60
C ALA A 144 0.97 18.31 2.74
N GLY A 145 -0.01 17.94 1.93
CA GLY A 145 -1.32 18.59 1.94
C GLY A 145 -2.05 18.51 3.26
N LEU A 146 -1.93 17.40 4.01
CA LEU A 146 -2.53 17.35 5.33
C LEU A 146 -1.74 18.15 6.39
N ILE A 147 -0.40 18.11 6.37
CA ILE A 147 0.41 18.93 7.31
C ILE A 147 0.11 20.41 7.11
N ASP A 148 0.13 20.86 5.86
CA ASP A 148 -0.16 22.27 5.55
C ASP A 148 -1.58 22.65 5.92
N PHE A 149 -2.54 21.74 5.68
CA PHE A 149 -3.92 22.00 6.08
C PHE A 149 -4.06 22.09 7.60
N LEU A 150 -3.38 21.25 8.38
CA LEU A 150 -3.39 21.32 9.84
C LEU A 150 -2.81 22.67 10.34
N HIS A 151 -1.73 23.16 9.70
CA HIS A 151 -1.19 24.49 9.96
C HIS A 151 -2.22 25.59 9.70
N GLY A 152 -2.88 25.57 8.54
CA GLY A 152 -3.96 26.50 8.20
C GLY A 152 -5.17 26.40 9.13
N LEU A 153 -5.51 25.20 9.55
CA LEU A 153 -6.61 24.92 10.48
C LEU A 153 -6.39 25.58 11.83
N GLY A 154 -5.15 25.57 12.33
CA GLY A 154 -4.78 26.29 13.55
C GLY A 154 -5.06 27.80 13.43
N LYS A 155 -4.62 28.42 12.33
CA LYS A 155 -4.87 29.85 12.04
C LYS A 155 -6.36 30.13 11.91
N ARG A 156 -7.11 29.26 11.23
CA ARG A 156 -8.55 29.42 11.04
C ARG A 156 -9.30 29.34 12.35
N TYR A 157 -9.00 28.36 13.21
CA TYR A 157 -9.63 28.27 14.53
C TYR A 157 -9.29 29.48 15.40
N LEU A 158 -8.07 30.00 15.33
CA LEU A 158 -7.72 31.22 16.07
C LEU A 158 -8.57 32.42 15.62
N SER A 159 -8.77 32.59 14.31
CA SER A 159 -9.63 33.67 13.78
C SER A 159 -11.13 33.49 14.18
N LEU A 160 -11.54 32.28 14.49
CA LEU A 160 -12.86 31.96 15.03
C LEU A 160 -12.94 32.03 16.57
N GLY A 161 -11.86 32.47 17.24
CA GLY A 161 -11.82 32.64 18.70
C GLY A 161 -11.39 31.37 19.47
N TYR A 162 -10.83 30.36 18.82
CA TYR A 162 -10.37 29.12 19.46
C TYR A 162 -8.86 28.95 19.33
N SER A 163 -8.17 28.87 20.45
CA SER A 163 -6.76 28.44 20.46
C SER A 163 -6.66 26.93 20.43
N THR A 164 -5.86 26.38 19.52
CA THR A 164 -5.67 24.94 19.35
C THR A 164 -4.19 24.61 19.19
N PRO A 165 -3.73 23.40 19.54
CA PRO A 165 -2.37 22.95 19.34
C PRO A 165 -1.88 23.01 17.88
N PHE A 166 -2.79 23.01 16.91
CA PHE A 166 -2.45 23.13 15.48
C PHE A 166 -1.70 24.43 15.14
N LEU A 167 -1.79 25.46 15.98
CA LEU A 167 -1.04 26.71 15.80
C LEU A 167 0.47 26.55 15.90
N SER A 168 0.94 25.55 16.62
CA SER A 168 2.38 25.28 16.77
C SER A 168 2.98 24.53 15.57
N LEU A 169 2.16 24.03 14.64
CA LEU A 169 2.60 23.30 13.47
C LEU A 169 3.03 24.29 12.37
N GLY A 170 4.20 24.06 11.77
CA GLY A 170 4.66 24.78 10.58
C GLY A 170 4.11 24.17 9.28
N ALA A 171 4.23 24.89 8.16
CA ALA A 171 3.98 24.31 6.83
C ALA A 171 5.08 23.28 6.49
N SER A 172 4.77 22.34 5.62
CA SER A 172 5.63 21.20 5.27
C SER A 172 7.04 21.61 4.83
N TYR A 173 7.15 22.66 4.02
CA TYR A 173 8.44 23.15 3.52
C TYR A 173 9.35 23.79 4.59
N MET A 174 8.81 24.14 5.75
CA MET A 174 9.57 24.70 6.87
C MET A 174 10.41 23.65 7.61
N TYR A 175 10.13 22.36 7.38
CA TYR A 175 10.85 21.29 8.03
C TYR A 175 12.00 20.78 7.14
N PRO A 176 13.16 20.44 7.74
CA PRO A 176 14.32 19.94 6.99
C PRO A 176 14.11 18.53 6.40
N SER A 177 13.10 17.81 6.87
CA SER A 177 12.75 16.46 6.42
C SER A 177 11.32 16.09 6.79
N LEU A 178 10.78 15.09 6.11
CA LEU A 178 9.48 14.49 6.46
C LEU A 178 9.47 13.93 7.90
N VAL A 179 10.60 13.41 8.37
CA VAL A 179 10.73 12.92 9.75
C VAL A 179 10.55 14.04 10.76
N ALA A 180 11.18 15.20 10.53
CA ALA A 180 11.01 16.37 11.39
C ALA A 180 9.58 16.91 11.38
N ALA A 181 8.94 16.94 10.21
CA ALA A 181 7.53 17.32 10.10
C ALA A 181 6.60 16.36 10.86
N LYS A 182 6.82 15.05 10.74
CA LYS A 182 6.07 14.05 11.52
C LYS A 182 6.26 14.21 13.02
N ALA A 183 7.50 14.50 13.47
CA ALA A 183 7.77 14.75 14.89
C ALA A 183 6.99 15.96 15.41
N ALA A 184 6.86 17.02 14.61
CA ALA A 184 6.04 18.18 14.97
C ALA A 184 4.55 17.84 15.07
N VAL A 185 4.03 17.01 14.16
CA VAL A 185 2.64 16.53 14.22
C VAL A 185 2.42 15.65 15.47
N ILE A 186 3.37 14.79 15.82
CA ILE A 186 3.31 13.99 17.05
C ILE A 186 3.26 14.89 18.27
N SER A 187 4.09 15.94 18.34
CA SER A 187 4.07 16.89 19.46
C SER A 187 2.73 17.61 19.60
N VAL A 188 2.11 18.01 18.46
CA VAL A 188 0.72 18.53 18.46
C VAL A 188 -0.26 17.47 18.96
N GLY A 189 -0.06 16.23 18.57
CA GLY A 189 -0.89 15.11 19.05
C GLY A 189 -0.76 14.89 20.56
N GLU A 190 0.43 14.96 21.13
CA GLU A 190 0.69 14.88 22.56
C GLU A 190 0.01 16.01 23.31
N GLU A 191 0.04 17.22 22.77
CA GLU A 191 -0.64 18.37 23.34
C GLU A 191 -2.17 18.18 23.32
N ILE A 192 -2.74 17.64 22.21
CA ILE A 192 -4.17 17.28 22.16
C ILE A 192 -4.51 16.19 23.19
N ALA A 193 -3.67 15.17 23.34
CA ALA A 193 -3.90 14.07 24.28
C ALA A 193 -3.84 14.53 25.75
N THR A 194 -3.07 15.54 26.07
CA THR A 194 -2.87 16.04 27.44
C THR A 194 -3.74 17.23 27.80
N LEU A 195 -3.84 18.21 26.91
CA LEU A 195 -4.60 19.45 27.16
C LEU A 195 -6.00 19.41 26.58
N GLY A 196 -6.23 18.57 25.56
CA GLY A 196 -7.50 18.45 24.85
C GLY A 196 -7.81 19.63 23.93
N LEU A 197 -8.79 19.43 23.05
CA LEU A 197 -9.35 20.45 22.17
C LEU A 197 -10.58 21.12 22.82
N PRO A 198 -10.86 22.40 22.50
CA PRO A 198 -12.06 23.09 22.98
C PRO A 198 -13.34 22.35 22.54
N SER A 199 -14.29 22.14 23.46
CA SER A 199 -15.55 21.43 23.17
C SER A 199 -16.40 22.10 22.09
N GLY A 200 -16.28 23.42 21.92
CA GLY A 200 -17.02 24.17 20.90
C GLY A 200 -16.72 23.76 19.45
N ILE A 201 -15.52 23.22 19.20
CA ILE A 201 -15.10 22.73 17.88
C ILE A 201 -15.19 21.21 17.75
N CYS A 202 -15.55 20.50 18.82
CA CYS A 202 -15.59 19.04 18.87
C CYS A 202 -17.00 18.48 18.77
N PRO A 203 -17.17 17.24 18.26
CA PRO A 203 -16.13 16.37 17.69
C PRO A 203 -15.51 16.95 16.43
N LEU A 204 -14.17 16.91 16.34
CA LEU A 204 -13.42 17.37 15.16
C LEU A 204 -13.25 16.19 14.21
N VAL A 205 -13.96 16.21 13.08
CA VAL A 205 -14.07 15.10 12.14
C VAL A 205 -13.38 15.44 10.82
N PHE A 206 -12.40 14.61 10.44
CA PHE A 206 -11.71 14.66 9.15
C PHE A 206 -12.27 13.57 8.23
N VAL A 207 -12.80 13.97 7.09
CA VAL A 207 -13.33 13.04 6.07
C VAL A 207 -12.34 12.93 4.94
N PHE A 208 -11.78 11.72 4.74
CA PHE A 208 -10.83 11.40 3.67
C PHE A 208 -11.56 10.76 2.50
N THR A 209 -11.45 11.35 1.29
CA THR A 209 -12.08 10.76 0.10
C THR A 209 -11.12 9.78 -0.58
N GLY A 210 -11.64 8.59 -0.90
CA GLY A 210 -10.89 7.53 -1.59
C GLY A 210 -9.84 6.82 -0.72
N THR A 211 -9.27 5.74 -1.26
CA THR A 211 -8.29 4.88 -0.61
C THR A 211 -6.94 4.82 -1.34
N GLY A 212 -6.73 5.68 -2.34
CA GLY A 212 -5.54 5.76 -3.18
C GLY A 212 -4.30 6.28 -2.44
N ASN A 213 -3.18 6.40 -3.17
CA ASN A 213 -1.89 6.83 -2.61
C ASN A 213 -1.94 8.20 -1.92
N VAL A 214 -2.73 9.14 -2.44
CA VAL A 214 -2.88 10.47 -1.84
C VAL A 214 -3.57 10.36 -0.48
N SER A 215 -4.71 9.67 -0.43
CA SER A 215 -5.45 9.42 0.81
C SER A 215 -4.61 8.66 1.85
N GLN A 216 -3.86 7.63 1.43
CA GLN A 216 -2.94 6.91 2.32
C GLN A 216 -1.86 7.82 2.90
N GLY A 217 -1.29 8.73 2.08
CA GLY A 217 -0.31 9.70 2.54
C GLY A 217 -0.88 10.68 3.58
N ALA A 218 -2.10 11.18 3.35
CA ALA A 218 -2.80 12.04 4.30
C ALA A 218 -3.16 11.28 5.59
N GLN A 219 -3.71 10.08 5.49
CA GLN A 219 -4.01 9.24 6.64
C GLN A 219 -2.78 8.88 7.48
N GLU A 220 -1.60 8.71 6.84
CA GLU A 220 -0.34 8.47 7.56
C GLU A 220 -0.01 9.62 8.52
N ILE A 221 -0.24 10.86 8.11
CA ILE A 221 -0.06 12.04 8.96
C ILE A 221 -1.16 12.14 10.02
N PHE A 222 -2.42 11.90 9.63
CA PHE A 222 -3.55 11.93 10.56
C PHE A 222 -3.38 10.94 11.73
N LYS A 223 -2.85 9.75 11.44
CA LYS A 223 -2.60 8.70 12.44
C LYS A 223 -1.54 9.08 13.49
N LEU A 224 -0.79 10.14 13.28
CA LEU A 224 0.15 10.66 14.28
C LEU A 224 -0.54 11.50 15.38
N LEU A 225 -1.79 11.90 15.17
CA LEU A 225 -2.62 12.55 16.17
C LEU A 225 -3.35 11.48 17.02
N PRO A 226 -3.77 11.80 18.25
CA PRO A 226 -4.69 10.95 19.01
C PRO A 226 -6.02 10.88 18.25
N HIS A 227 -6.37 9.73 17.70
CA HIS A 227 -7.46 9.60 16.75
C HIS A 227 -8.29 8.34 16.94
N SER A 228 -9.49 8.36 16.37
CA SER A 228 -10.32 7.17 16.14
C SER A 228 -10.93 7.25 14.75
N PHE A 229 -10.93 6.14 14.02
CA PHE A 229 -11.64 6.06 12.76
C PHE A 229 -13.11 5.66 13.01
N VAL A 230 -14.01 6.27 12.26
CA VAL A 230 -15.45 6.04 12.37
C VAL A 230 -16.00 5.72 10.99
N ASN A 231 -16.79 4.66 10.90
CA ASN A 231 -17.49 4.30 9.67
C ASN A 231 -18.49 5.41 9.29
N PRO A 232 -18.67 5.74 7.99
CA PRO A 232 -19.62 6.74 7.53
C PRO A 232 -21.02 6.62 8.13
N SER A 233 -21.54 5.41 8.28
CA SER A 233 -22.86 5.15 8.87
C SER A 233 -22.99 5.51 10.37
N ARG A 234 -21.87 5.61 11.09
CA ARG A 234 -21.83 5.94 12.53
C ARG A 234 -21.54 7.42 12.81
N LEU A 235 -21.30 8.23 11.78
CA LEU A 235 -21.03 9.67 11.94
C LEU A 235 -22.14 10.41 12.71
N PRO A 236 -23.45 10.21 12.44
CA PRO A 236 -24.51 10.88 13.19
C PRO A 236 -24.43 10.62 14.70
N GLY A 237 -24.12 9.38 15.11
CA GLY A 237 -24.02 8.98 16.50
C GLY A 237 -22.93 9.70 17.32
N LEU A 238 -21.91 10.28 16.67
CA LEU A 238 -20.91 11.11 17.34
C LEU A 238 -21.51 12.41 17.89
N PHE A 239 -22.61 12.89 17.31
CA PHE A 239 -23.23 14.17 17.63
C PHE A 239 -24.46 14.03 18.53
N GLU A 240 -25.06 12.83 18.64
CA GLU A 240 -26.23 12.56 19.46
C GLU A 240 -25.93 12.60 20.96
N LYS A 241 -24.75 12.17 21.38
CA LYS A 241 -24.28 12.25 22.76
C LYS A 241 -23.60 13.60 22.94
N GLY A 242 -24.34 14.60 23.38
CA GLY A 242 -23.78 15.91 23.71
C GLY A 242 -22.47 15.75 24.51
N CYS A 243 -21.39 16.31 24.01
CA CYS A 243 -20.10 16.27 24.67
C CYS A 243 -20.21 16.99 26.01
N ARG A 244 -20.33 16.24 27.13
CA ARG A 244 -20.43 16.79 28.49
C ARG A 244 -19.09 17.30 29.01
N SER A 245 -17.98 16.94 28.35
CA SER A 245 -16.64 17.36 28.72
C SER A 245 -16.34 18.75 28.15
N LYS A 246 -15.67 19.59 28.92
CA LYS A 246 -15.15 20.89 28.44
C LYS A 246 -14.02 20.75 27.44
N ARG A 247 -13.39 19.57 27.33
CA ARG A 247 -12.27 19.26 26.46
C ARG A 247 -12.44 17.87 25.85
N VAL A 248 -11.95 17.69 24.63
CA VAL A 248 -11.91 16.41 23.91
C VAL A 248 -10.47 16.10 23.53
N PHE A 249 -10.01 14.90 23.80
CA PHE A 249 -8.61 14.50 23.76
C PHE A 249 -8.23 13.73 22.50
N GLN A 250 -9.08 13.71 21.49
CA GLN A 250 -8.84 13.04 20.21
C GLN A 250 -9.58 13.71 19.07
N VAL A 251 -9.16 13.40 17.86
CA VAL A 251 -9.82 13.74 16.60
C VAL A 251 -10.44 12.49 15.97
N TYR A 252 -11.39 12.66 15.06
CA TYR A 252 -12.06 11.56 14.40
C TYR A 252 -11.75 11.57 12.91
N GLY A 253 -11.40 10.41 12.35
CA GLY A 253 -11.22 10.20 10.92
C GLY A 253 -12.39 9.40 10.34
N CYS A 254 -12.80 9.72 9.13
CA CYS A 254 -13.77 8.95 8.38
C CYS A 254 -13.23 8.78 6.95
N ILE A 255 -13.07 7.53 6.51
CA ILE A 255 -12.64 7.23 5.15
C ILE A 255 -13.90 6.93 4.35
N VAL A 256 -14.08 7.62 3.23
CA VAL A 256 -15.23 7.46 2.35
C VAL A 256 -14.79 7.00 0.97
N THR A 257 -15.51 6.03 0.45
CA THR A 257 -15.30 5.46 -0.89
C THR A 257 -16.42 5.91 -1.83
N CYS A 258 -16.35 5.59 -3.11
CA CYS A 258 -17.43 5.91 -4.04
C CYS A 258 -18.78 5.34 -3.58
N GLN A 259 -18.79 4.17 -2.95
CA GLN A 259 -20.00 3.56 -2.40
C GLN A 259 -20.68 4.42 -1.30
N ASP A 260 -19.89 5.20 -0.56
CA ASP A 260 -20.41 6.06 0.50
C ASP A 260 -20.85 7.43 -0.03
N MET A 261 -20.44 7.80 -1.25
CA MET A 261 -20.64 9.12 -1.84
C MET A 261 -21.83 9.19 -2.78
N VAL A 262 -22.26 8.05 -3.31
CA VAL A 262 -23.38 7.97 -4.25
C VAL A 262 -24.32 6.83 -3.89
N GLU A 263 -25.57 6.90 -4.36
CA GLU A 263 -26.52 5.80 -4.27
C GLU A 263 -27.17 5.54 -5.63
N PRO A 264 -27.52 4.28 -5.97
CA PRO A 264 -28.20 3.97 -7.20
C PRO A 264 -29.53 4.72 -7.33
N ASN A 265 -29.85 5.23 -8.52
CA ASN A 265 -31.14 5.87 -8.80
C ASN A 265 -32.31 4.88 -8.64
N ASP A 266 -32.06 3.61 -8.86
CA ASP A 266 -32.99 2.53 -8.59
C ASP A 266 -32.80 1.99 -7.16
N PRO A 267 -33.73 2.24 -6.21
CA PRO A 267 -33.60 1.84 -4.82
C PRO A 267 -33.59 0.31 -4.60
N THR A 268 -33.90 -0.49 -5.62
CA THR A 268 -33.85 -1.95 -5.55
C THR A 268 -32.45 -2.50 -5.84
N LYS A 269 -31.58 -1.69 -6.46
CA LYS A 269 -30.21 -2.09 -6.81
C LYS A 269 -29.25 -1.76 -5.68
N ARG A 270 -28.25 -2.60 -5.52
CA ARG A 270 -27.09 -2.29 -4.66
C ARG A 270 -26.05 -1.55 -5.47
N PHE A 271 -25.21 -0.78 -4.78
CA PHE A 271 -24.06 -0.13 -5.40
C PHE A 271 -23.16 -1.18 -6.07
N ASP A 272 -22.86 -0.96 -7.35
CA ASP A 272 -21.89 -1.71 -8.13
C ASP A 272 -20.80 -0.75 -8.61
N LYS A 273 -19.55 -1.02 -8.21
CA LYS A 273 -18.42 -0.17 -8.57
C LYS A 273 -18.16 -0.13 -10.07
N THR A 274 -18.33 -1.26 -10.75
CA THR A 274 -18.11 -1.37 -12.20
C THR A 274 -19.17 -0.60 -12.95
N ASP A 275 -20.44 -0.75 -12.55
CA ASP A 275 -21.56 0.02 -13.11
C ASP A 275 -21.38 1.54 -12.84
N TYR A 276 -20.97 1.92 -11.63
CA TYR A 276 -20.71 3.32 -11.31
C TYR A 276 -19.62 3.95 -12.17
N TYR A 277 -18.54 3.23 -12.45
CA TYR A 277 -17.47 3.75 -13.32
C TYR A 277 -17.86 3.75 -14.78
N ALA A 278 -18.71 2.84 -15.23
CA ALA A 278 -19.22 2.79 -16.60
C ALA A 278 -20.39 3.78 -16.81
N HIS A 279 -21.28 3.92 -15.83
CA HIS A 279 -22.55 4.62 -15.90
C HIS A 279 -22.79 5.49 -14.65
N PRO A 280 -21.97 6.52 -14.40
CA PRO A 280 -22.12 7.38 -13.21
C PRO A 280 -23.50 8.07 -13.17
N GLU A 281 -24.18 8.24 -14.32
CA GLU A 281 -25.52 8.77 -14.42
C GLU A 281 -26.61 7.91 -13.77
N HIS A 282 -26.33 6.63 -13.52
CA HIS A 282 -27.22 5.74 -12.79
C HIS A 282 -27.22 5.98 -11.27
N TYR A 283 -26.41 6.95 -10.81
CA TYR A 283 -26.17 7.19 -9.39
C TYR A 283 -26.42 8.65 -9.02
N THR A 284 -27.01 8.85 -7.87
CA THR A 284 -27.23 10.19 -7.30
C THR A 284 -26.20 10.47 -6.20
N PRO A 285 -25.55 11.66 -6.18
CA PRO A 285 -24.60 12.02 -5.14
C PRO A 285 -25.31 12.28 -3.81
N ILE A 286 -24.85 11.59 -2.75
CA ILE A 286 -25.41 11.67 -1.39
C ILE A 286 -24.40 12.19 -0.36
N PHE A 287 -23.17 12.45 -0.75
CA PHE A 287 -22.11 12.89 0.16
C PHE A 287 -22.51 14.16 0.92
N HIS A 288 -23.08 15.15 0.24
CA HIS A 288 -23.46 16.43 0.81
C HIS A 288 -24.60 16.32 1.84
N GLU A 289 -25.40 15.25 1.79
CA GLU A 289 -26.52 15.01 2.70
C GLU A 289 -26.13 14.11 3.88
N ARG A 290 -25.34 13.05 3.61
CA ARG A 290 -25.10 11.99 4.60
C ARG A 290 -23.77 12.12 5.32
N ILE A 291 -22.77 12.78 4.74
CA ILE A 291 -21.40 12.82 5.26
C ILE A 291 -20.96 14.26 5.58
N ALA A 292 -21.11 15.17 4.63
CA ALA A 292 -20.66 16.56 4.78
C ALA A 292 -21.24 17.29 6.01
N PRO A 293 -22.49 17.04 6.46
CA PRO A 293 -23.04 17.68 7.67
C PRO A 293 -22.25 17.38 8.93
N TYR A 294 -21.54 16.26 8.98
CA TYR A 294 -20.76 15.79 10.12
C TYR A 294 -19.26 16.07 9.99
N ALA A 295 -18.81 16.55 8.82
CA ALA A 295 -17.41 16.88 8.58
C ALA A 295 -17.03 18.22 9.18
N SER A 296 -15.91 18.28 9.87
CA SER A 296 -15.24 19.53 10.20
C SER A 296 -14.22 19.92 9.13
N VAL A 297 -13.57 18.91 8.55
CA VAL A 297 -12.57 19.03 7.49
C VAL A 297 -12.84 17.96 6.44
N ILE A 298 -12.84 18.35 5.17
CA ILE A 298 -12.84 17.42 4.04
C ILE A 298 -11.42 17.38 3.46
N VAL A 299 -10.81 16.19 3.40
CA VAL A 299 -9.50 15.95 2.79
C VAL A 299 -9.75 15.25 1.48
N ASN A 300 -9.79 16.03 0.39
CA ASN A 300 -10.08 15.52 -0.93
C ASN A 300 -8.83 14.90 -1.56
N CYS A 301 -8.91 13.59 -1.81
CA CYS A 301 -7.81 12.77 -2.31
C CYS A 301 -8.22 11.92 -3.51
N MET A 302 -9.41 12.16 -4.07
CA MET A 302 -9.93 11.36 -5.17
C MET A 302 -9.64 12.02 -6.51
N TYR A 303 -9.28 11.21 -7.50
CA TYR A 303 -9.30 11.64 -8.89
C TYR A 303 -10.74 11.88 -9.35
N TRP A 304 -10.97 12.94 -10.11
CA TRP A 304 -12.28 13.29 -10.60
C TRP A 304 -12.23 13.62 -12.10
N GLU A 305 -13.30 13.29 -12.82
CA GLU A 305 -13.56 13.60 -14.20
C GLU A 305 -14.97 14.18 -14.36
N LYS A 306 -15.21 14.95 -15.40
CA LYS A 306 -16.51 15.64 -15.64
C LYS A 306 -17.72 14.72 -15.68
N ARG A 307 -17.54 13.45 -16.03
CA ARG A 307 -18.63 12.45 -16.07
C ARG A 307 -19.10 12.01 -14.68
N PHE A 308 -18.29 12.16 -13.65
CA PHE A 308 -18.67 11.81 -12.28
C PHE A 308 -19.38 12.98 -11.60
N PRO A 309 -20.33 12.70 -10.69
CA PRO A 309 -20.93 13.75 -9.88
C PRO A 309 -19.87 14.45 -9.04
N GLN A 310 -20.04 15.75 -8.82
CA GLN A 310 -19.19 16.52 -7.93
C GLN A 310 -19.37 16.05 -6.49
N LEU A 311 -18.31 16.12 -5.70
CA LEU A 311 -18.33 15.79 -4.28
C LEU A 311 -19.25 16.79 -3.53
N ILE A 312 -19.08 18.08 -3.85
CA ILE A 312 -19.88 19.15 -3.28
C ILE A 312 -19.96 20.35 -4.25
N SER A 313 -21.18 20.73 -4.62
CA SER A 313 -21.41 21.92 -5.42
C SER A 313 -21.53 23.18 -4.55
N THR A 314 -21.43 24.33 -5.19
CA THR A 314 -21.61 25.65 -4.55
C THR A 314 -22.97 25.76 -3.84
N LYS A 315 -24.03 25.31 -4.49
CA LYS A 315 -25.38 25.31 -3.91
C LYS A 315 -25.48 24.39 -2.70
N GLN A 316 -24.93 23.18 -2.79
CA GLN A 316 -24.94 22.21 -1.71
C GLN A 316 -24.15 22.74 -0.49
N LEU A 317 -23.00 23.40 -0.73
CA LEU A 317 -22.27 24.08 0.35
C LEU A 317 -23.12 25.18 1.01
N GLN A 318 -23.76 26.02 0.22
CA GLN A 318 -24.64 27.09 0.75
C GLN A 318 -25.79 26.52 1.61
N GLU A 319 -26.43 25.44 1.17
CA GLU A 319 -27.48 24.77 1.92
C GLU A 319 -26.95 24.10 3.20
N LEU A 320 -25.80 23.49 3.12
CA LEU A 320 -25.10 22.87 4.23
C LEU A 320 -24.78 23.89 5.33
N MET A 321 -24.22 25.03 4.93
CA MET A 321 -23.80 26.08 5.86
C MET A 321 -25.00 26.83 6.49
N LYS A 322 -26.14 26.93 5.78
CA LYS A 322 -27.40 27.45 6.37
C LYS A 322 -27.95 26.57 7.51
N LYS A 323 -27.57 25.30 7.54
CA LYS A 323 -27.95 24.34 8.59
C LYS A 323 -26.94 24.29 9.75
N GLU A 324 -26.14 25.36 9.92
CA GLU A 324 -25.10 25.46 10.95
C GLU A 324 -24.08 24.31 10.92
N SER A 325 -23.65 23.92 9.71
CA SER A 325 -22.61 22.91 9.55
C SER A 325 -21.31 23.31 10.24
N ARG A 326 -20.58 22.31 10.73
CA ARG A 326 -19.26 22.46 11.35
C ARG A 326 -18.10 22.46 10.36
N LEU A 327 -18.37 22.43 9.07
CA LEU A 327 -17.33 22.42 8.03
C LEU A 327 -16.53 23.74 8.07
N VAL A 328 -15.26 23.63 8.43
CA VAL A 328 -14.33 24.75 8.59
C VAL A 328 -13.42 24.87 7.38
N GLY A 329 -13.14 23.75 6.70
CA GLY A 329 -12.27 23.83 5.53
C GLY A 329 -12.14 22.54 4.74
N ILE A 330 -11.54 22.69 3.57
CA ILE A 330 -11.31 21.63 2.59
C ILE A 330 -9.85 21.63 2.18
N SER A 331 -9.18 20.50 2.37
CA SER A 331 -7.86 20.25 1.81
C SER A 331 -8.04 19.55 0.46
N ASP A 332 -8.02 20.31 -0.63
CA ASP A 332 -8.12 19.75 -1.98
C ASP A 332 -6.71 19.41 -2.50
N ILE A 333 -6.25 18.21 -2.13
CA ILE A 333 -4.90 17.72 -2.45
C ILE A 333 -4.80 17.33 -3.93
N THR A 334 -5.91 16.96 -4.56
CA THR A 334 -5.93 16.64 -5.99
C THR A 334 -5.88 17.88 -6.86
N CYS A 335 -6.41 19.00 -6.37
CA CYS A 335 -6.33 20.31 -6.98
C CYS A 335 -6.87 20.34 -8.42
N ASP A 336 -8.03 19.69 -8.64
CA ASP A 336 -8.74 19.71 -9.92
C ASP A 336 -9.64 20.96 -9.98
N ILE A 337 -9.23 21.97 -10.73
CA ILE A 337 -9.94 23.25 -10.81
C ILE A 337 -11.34 23.07 -11.41
N GLY A 338 -12.38 23.52 -10.68
CA GLY A 338 -13.79 23.30 -11.04
C GLY A 338 -14.18 21.83 -11.06
N GLY A 339 -13.38 20.98 -10.39
CA GLY A 339 -13.51 19.53 -10.36
C GLY A 339 -14.53 19.04 -9.35
N SER A 340 -14.10 18.07 -8.53
CA SER A 340 -14.96 17.44 -7.50
C SER A 340 -15.52 18.43 -6.47
N VAL A 341 -14.79 19.53 -6.21
CA VAL A 341 -15.20 20.64 -5.36
C VAL A 341 -15.42 21.86 -6.25
N GLU A 342 -16.67 22.17 -6.60
CA GLU A 342 -17.02 23.15 -7.63
C GLU A 342 -16.44 24.55 -7.39
N PHE A 343 -16.43 25.01 -6.15
CA PHE A 343 -15.96 26.35 -5.78
C PHE A 343 -14.44 26.45 -5.61
N VAL A 344 -13.66 25.39 -5.87
CA VAL A 344 -12.22 25.49 -6.04
C VAL A 344 -11.94 25.86 -7.48
N ASN A 345 -11.93 27.16 -7.76
CA ASN A 345 -11.81 27.72 -9.11
C ASN A 345 -10.39 28.16 -9.49
N GLN A 346 -9.43 28.04 -8.56
CA GLN A 346 -8.03 28.43 -8.76
C GLN A 346 -7.10 27.56 -7.92
N SER A 347 -5.90 27.31 -8.43
CA SER A 347 -4.82 26.74 -7.63
C SER A 347 -4.20 27.80 -6.73
N THR A 348 -3.66 27.36 -5.61
CA THR A 348 -2.92 28.21 -4.68
C THR A 348 -1.41 27.91 -4.75
N SER A 349 -0.60 28.81 -4.20
CA SER A 349 0.85 28.64 -4.16
C SER A 349 1.32 28.15 -2.79
N ILE A 350 2.52 27.60 -2.73
CA ILE A 350 3.16 27.24 -1.44
C ILE A 350 3.29 28.46 -0.51
N GLU A 351 3.51 29.67 -1.05
CA GLU A 351 3.59 30.91 -0.27
C GLU A 351 2.25 31.30 0.35
N ASN A 352 1.18 31.14 -0.42
CA ASN A 352 -0.19 31.47 -0.03
C ASN A 352 -1.08 30.24 -0.29
N PRO A 353 -1.00 29.22 0.56
CA PRO A 353 -1.62 27.94 0.28
C PRO A 353 -3.12 27.90 0.49
N PHE A 354 -3.71 28.97 1.02
CA PHE A 354 -5.12 29.03 1.35
C PHE A 354 -5.83 30.21 0.69
N PHE A 355 -7.06 29.96 0.33
CA PHE A 355 -8.08 30.99 0.20
C PHE A 355 -9.28 30.63 1.07
N ARG A 356 -10.08 31.61 1.45
CA ARG A 356 -11.37 31.43 2.12
C ARG A 356 -12.48 31.71 1.12
N TYR A 357 -13.35 30.72 0.97
CA TYR A 357 -14.55 30.86 0.14
C TYR A 357 -15.73 31.26 1.02
N ASP A 358 -16.21 32.51 0.80
CA ASP A 358 -17.42 33.01 1.47
C ASP A 358 -18.65 32.56 0.67
N TYR A 359 -19.34 31.56 1.18
CA TYR A 359 -20.52 30.96 0.54
C TYR A 359 -21.74 31.89 0.50
N MET A 360 -21.80 32.93 1.37
CA MET A 360 -22.91 33.89 1.40
C MET A 360 -22.83 34.88 0.24
N ASN A 361 -21.63 35.37 -0.02
CA ASN A 361 -21.38 36.41 -1.02
C ASN A 361 -20.79 35.85 -2.30
N ASN A 362 -20.56 34.54 -2.39
CA ASN A 362 -19.87 33.86 -3.50
C ASN A 362 -18.53 34.55 -3.84
N SER A 363 -17.72 34.82 -2.81
CA SER A 363 -16.48 35.57 -2.95
C SER A 363 -15.27 34.86 -2.34
N TYR A 364 -14.11 35.17 -2.87
CA TYR A 364 -12.82 34.55 -2.50
C TYR A 364 -11.96 35.56 -1.75
N HIS A 365 -11.40 35.14 -0.64
CA HIS A 365 -10.57 35.96 0.24
C HIS A 365 -9.28 35.23 0.59
N HIS A 366 -8.20 35.98 0.77
CA HIS A 366 -6.91 35.44 1.17
C HIS A 366 -6.62 35.59 2.68
N ASP A 367 -7.61 36.02 3.44
CA ASP A 367 -7.54 36.09 4.90
C ASP A 367 -8.21 34.89 5.56
N MET A 368 -7.98 34.74 6.88
CA MET A 368 -8.59 33.66 7.69
C MET A 368 -9.82 34.14 8.46
N GLU A 369 -10.17 35.42 8.40
CA GLU A 369 -11.26 36.02 9.16
C GLU A 369 -12.58 36.03 8.37
N GLY A 370 -13.72 36.02 9.07
CA GLY A 370 -15.05 36.10 8.49
C GLY A 370 -15.68 34.75 8.17
N ASN A 371 -16.87 34.82 7.56
CA ASN A 371 -17.64 33.62 7.19
C ASN A 371 -16.99 32.88 6.05
N GLY A 372 -17.23 31.56 6.00
CA GLY A 372 -16.78 30.72 4.89
C GLY A 372 -15.87 29.57 5.31
N VAL A 373 -15.47 28.79 4.33
CA VAL A 373 -14.57 27.64 4.49
C VAL A 373 -13.18 27.97 3.93
N ILE A 374 -12.12 27.54 4.61
CA ILE A 374 -10.77 27.66 4.06
C ILE A 374 -10.52 26.52 3.08
N CYS A 375 -9.88 26.80 1.96
CA CYS A 375 -9.52 25.82 0.94
C CYS A 375 -8.02 25.86 0.71
N LEU A 376 -7.37 24.69 0.75
CA LEU A 376 -6.02 24.46 0.28
C LEU A 376 -6.10 23.82 -1.09
N ALA A 377 -5.42 24.38 -2.10
CA ALA A 377 -5.42 23.89 -3.47
C ALA A 377 -4.05 24.07 -4.15
N VAL A 378 -2.99 23.57 -3.54
CA VAL A 378 -1.61 23.65 -4.05
C VAL A 378 -1.34 22.48 -4.99
N ASP A 379 -0.97 22.78 -6.25
CA ASP A 379 -0.77 21.77 -7.32
C ASP A 379 0.58 21.03 -7.28
N ILE A 380 1.53 21.52 -6.49
CA ILE A 380 2.91 20.98 -6.41
C ILE A 380 3.33 20.50 -5.03
N LEU A 381 2.40 20.15 -4.17
CA LEU A 381 2.64 19.68 -2.78
C LEU A 381 3.84 18.72 -2.60
N PRO A 382 4.13 17.75 -3.49
CA PRO A 382 5.25 16.85 -3.30
C PRO A 382 6.63 17.51 -3.25
N THR A 383 6.80 18.73 -3.78
CA THR A 383 8.08 19.46 -3.72
C THR A 383 8.40 19.97 -2.33
N GLU A 384 7.43 20.02 -1.42
CA GLU A 384 7.66 20.46 -0.04
C GLU A 384 8.51 19.45 0.73
N PHE A 385 8.44 18.18 0.38
CA PHE A 385 9.34 17.11 0.83
C PHE A 385 10.29 16.69 -0.30
N ALA A 386 10.92 17.66 -0.96
CA ALA A 386 11.70 17.43 -2.17
C ALA A 386 12.80 16.38 -2.01
N LYS A 387 13.43 16.28 -0.85
CA LYS A 387 14.50 15.32 -0.57
C LYS A 387 14.01 13.88 -0.64
N GLU A 388 12.99 13.56 0.14
CA GLU A 388 12.42 12.22 0.21
C GLU A 388 11.65 11.87 -1.06
N ALA A 389 10.98 12.84 -1.67
CA ALA A 389 10.27 12.65 -2.94
C ALA A 389 11.26 12.34 -4.07
N SER A 390 12.40 13.05 -4.16
CA SER A 390 13.45 12.78 -5.14
C SER A 390 14.14 11.44 -4.91
N GLN A 391 14.40 11.09 -3.65
CA GLN A 391 14.97 9.79 -3.30
C GLN A 391 14.05 8.65 -3.76
N HIS A 392 12.77 8.71 -3.39
CA HIS A 392 11.78 7.71 -3.80
C HIS A 392 11.65 7.61 -5.32
N PHE A 393 11.60 8.73 -6.02
CA PHE A 393 11.49 8.78 -7.47
C PHE A 393 12.71 8.18 -8.15
N GLY A 394 13.91 8.60 -7.73
CA GLY A 394 15.17 8.12 -8.28
C GLY A 394 15.44 6.65 -7.97
N ASP A 395 15.00 6.11 -6.84
CA ASP A 395 15.09 4.68 -6.51
C ASP A 395 14.35 3.81 -7.54
N ILE A 396 13.27 4.32 -8.12
CA ILE A 396 12.53 3.63 -9.18
C ILE A 396 13.17 3.93 -10.54
N LEU A 397 13.38 5.21 -10.88
CA LEU A 397 13.89 5.64 -12.17
C LEU A 397 15.26 5.02 -12.49
N SER A 398 16.17 4.94 -11.51
CA SER A 398 17.52 4.40 -11.70
C SER A 398 17.55 2.93 -12.13
N GLN A 399 16.46 2.19 -11.96
CA GLN A 399 16.39 0.77 -12.36
C GLN A 399 16.36 0.58 -13.86
N PHE A 400 15.87 1.55 -14.62
CA PHE A 400 15.71 1.46 -16.07
C PHE A 400 16.38 2.59 -16.86
N ILE A 401 16.87 3.62 -16.20
CA ILE A 401 17.48 4.76 -16.87
C ILE A 401 18.78 4.38 -17.64
N GLY A 402 19.51 3.39 -17.14
CA GLY A 402 20.70 2.87 -17.80
C GLY A 402 20.40 2.28 -19.18
N ASN A 403 19.31 1.55 -19.31
CA ASN A 403 18.83 1.04 -20.58
C ASN A 403 18.45 2.19 -21.52
N LEU A 404 17.69 3.16 -21.00
CA LEU A 404 17.25 4.32 -21.78
C LEU A 404 18.44 5.17 -22.29
N ALA A 405 19.48 5.36 -21.48
CA ALA A 405 20.65 6.14 -21.84
C ALA A 405 21.59 5.43 -22.84
N SER A 406 21.56 4.10 -22.90
CA SER A 406 22.55 3.32 -23.67
C SER A 406 21.99 2.61 -24.90
N SER A 407 20.67 2.52 -25.07
CA SER A 407 20.05 1.90 -26.24
C SER A 407 20.14 2.82 -27.44
N LYS A 408 20.62 2.28 -28.57
CA LYS A 408 20.78 3.05 -29.81
C LYS A 408 19.48 3.13 -30.62
N ASN A 409 18.66 2.09 -30.53
CA ASN A 409 17.38 2.03 -31.23
C ASN A 409 16.25 1.85 -30.23
N LEU A 410 15.07 2.33 -30.57
CA LEU A 410 13.88 2.15 -29.75
C LEU A 410 13.53 0.67 -29.51
N SER A 411 13.80 -0.18 -30.54
CA SER A 411 13.59 -1.64 -30.47
C SER A 411 14.46 -2.37 -29.44
N ASP A 412 15.56 -1.74 -29.00
CA ASP A 412 16.50 -2.33 -28.03
C ASP A 412 16.00 -2.13 -26.59
N LEU A 413 14.98 -1.28 -26.40
CA LEU A 413 14.41 -0.97 -25.09
C LEU A 413 13.40 -2.04 -24.67
N PRO A 414 13.26 -2.28 -23.37
CA PRO A 414 12.14 -3.05 -22.83
C PRO A 414 10.79 -2.47 -23.25
N SER A 415 9.80 -3.33 -23.47
CA SER A 415 8.48 -2.96 -24.00
C SER A 415 7.79 -1.83 -23.21
N TYR A 416 7.92 -1.81 -21.90
CA TYR A 416 7.33 -0.75 -21.06
C TYR A 416 7.98 0.63 -21.29
N LEU A 417 9.24 0.71 -21.72
CA LEU A 417 9.90 1.97 -22.11
C LEU A 417 9.56 2.36 -23.55
N VAL A 418 9.47 1.37 -24.45
CA VAL A 418 8.99 1.63 -25.83
C VAL A 418 7.62 2.26 -25.81
N ARG A 419 6.72 1.74 -24.98
CA ARG A 419 5.36 2.26 -24.82
C ARG A 419 5.29 3.64 -24.17
N ALA A 420 6.28 4.00 -23.38
CA ALA A 420 6.38 5.33 -22.78
C ALA A 420 6.97 6.38 -23.75
N CYS A 421 7.42 5.96 -24.92
CA CYS A 421 7.98 6.82 -25.95
C CYS A 421 6.86 7.39 -26.83
N ILE A 422 6.54 8.66 -26.66
CA ILE A 422 5.49 9.35 -27.42
C ILE A 422 6.02 9.77 -28.80
N VAL A 423 7.24 10.35 -28.81
CA VAL A 423 7.91 10.82 -30.03
C VAL A 423 9.28 10.17 -30.09
N HIS A 424 9.66 9.66 -31.27
CA HIS A 424 10.99 9.16 -31.56
C HIS A 424 11.56 9.83 -32.82
N GLU A 425 12.71 10.49 -32.68
CA GLU A 425 13.42 11.18 -33.77
C GLU A 425 12.51 12.14 -34.56
N GLY A 426 11.60 12.83 -33.88
CA GLY A 426 10.71 13.82 -34.48
C GLY A 426 9.44 13.26 -35.12
N ALA A 427 9.17 11.96 -34.98
CA ALA A 427 7.94 11.34 -35.42
C ALA A 427 7.17 10.75 -34.22
N LEU A 428 5.86 10.86 -34.24
CA LEU A 428 5.03 10.14 -33.28
C LEU A 428 5.25 8.64 -33.45
N THR A 429 5.35 7.92 -32.33
CA THR A 429 5.35 6.46 -32.39
C THR A 429 3.93 5.96 -32.68
N SER A 430 3.82 4.78 -33.24
CA SER A 430 2.56 4.20 -33.70
C SER A 430 1.45 4.19 -32.64
N LEU A 431 1.81 4.12 -31.36
CA LEU A 431 0.87 4.15 -30.25
C LEU A 431 0.20 5.52 -30.05
N TYR A 432 0.80 6.59 -30.58
CA TYR A 432 0.37 7.98 -30.32
C TYR A 432 -0.01 8.76 -31.60
N GLU A 433 -0.13 8.07 -32.75
CA GLU A 433 -0.60 8.66 -34.02
C GLU A 433 -2.02 9.21 -33.95
N TYR A 434 -2.79 8.88 -32.91
CA TYR A 434 -4.11 9.45 -32.66
C TYR A 434 -4.06 10.92 -32.20
N ILE A 435 -2.95 11.41 -31.64
CA ILE A 435 -2.87 12.76 -31.05
C ILE A 435 -3.24 13.87 -32.04
N PRO A 436 -2.72 13.90 -33.30
CA PRO A 436 -3.11 14.90 -34.27
C PRO A 436 -4.60 14.90 -34.56
N ARG A 437 -5.23 13.73 -34.63
CA ARG A 437 -6.68 13.59 -34.91
C ARG A 437 -7.54 14.14 -33.77
N MET A 438 -7.15 13.84 -32.53
CA MET A 438 -7.80 14.36 -31.31
C MET A 438 -7.70 15.88 -31.21
N ARG A 439 -6.56 16.44 -31.62
CA ARG A 439 -6.31 17.88 -31.67
C ARG A 439 -7.15 18.59 -32.72
N SER A 440 -7.43 17.95 -33.84
CA SER A 440 -8.22 18.53 -34.95
C SER A 440 -9.70 18.62 -34.62
N SER A 441 -10.22 17.75 -33.74
CA SER A 441 -11.62 17.80 -33.31
C SER A 441 -11.95 19.00 -32.40
N ASP A 442 -10.92 19.58 -31.73
CA ASP A 442 -11.08 20.77 -30.86
C ASP A 442 -10.92 22.10 -31.59
N THR A 443 -10.51 22.11 -32.86
CA THR A 443 -10.20 23.35 -33.59
C THR A 443 -11.35 23.94 -34.45
N ASP A 444 -12.47 23.25 -34.54
CA ASP A 444 -13.63 23.75 -35.32
C ASP A 444 -14.56 24.74 -34.57
N ASP A 445 -14.14 25.21 -33.39
CA ASP A 445 -14.91 26.18 -32.60
C ASP A 445 -14.23 27.57 -32.53
N SER A 446 -13.87 28.17 -33.65
CA SER A 446 -13.49 29.59 -33.72
C SER A 446 -14.60 30.44 -34.37
N SER A 447 -15.69 30.65 -33.67
CA SER A 447 -16.55 31.86 -33.82
C SER A 447 -17.46 32.03 -32.60
N GLU A 448 -17.11 33.06 -31.84
CA GLU A 448 -17.90 33.91 -30.94
C GLU A 448 -19.08 33.33 -30.12
N ASN A 449 -18.89 33.47 -28.79
CA ASN A 449 -19.92 33.57 -27.74
C ASN A 449 -20.83 32.36 -27.49
N HIS A 450 -20.52 31.59 -26.42
CA HIS A 450 -21.37 31.40 -25.25
C HIS A 450 -20.87 30.26 -24.33
N ALA A 451 -21.09 30.41 -23.05
CA ALA A 451 -20.77 29.48 -22.00
C ALA A 451 -21.46 28.10 -22.19
N CYS A 452 -20.81 27.04 -21.68
CA CYS A 452 -21.20 25.63 -21.65
C CYS A 452 -20.87 24.81 -22.91
N GLY A 453 -19.68 24.19 -22.92
CA GLY A 453 -19.33 23.18 -23.93
C GLY A 453 -19.97 21.84 -23.67
N HIS A 454 -21.05 21.52 -24.34
CA HIS A 454 -21.45 20.14 -24.57
C HIS A 454 -21.45 19.93 -26.10
N SER A 455 -20.88 18.78 -26.50
CA SER A 455 -20.92 18.29 -27.88
C SER A 455 -22.30 18.52 -28.50
N LYS A 456 -22.33 19.15 -29.67
CA LYS A 456 -23.57 19.53 -30.36
C LYS A 456 -24.33 18.37 -31.00
N ASN A 457 -23.88 17.15 -30.88
CA ASN A 457 -24.52 15.98 -31.47
C ASN A 457 -25.74 15.55 -30.67
N LYS A 458 -26.82 15.30 -31.38
CA LYS A 458 -28.14 14.96 -30.81
C LYS A 458 -28.15 13.61 -30.13
N TYR A 459 -27.27 12.68 -30.53
CA TYR A 459 -27.19 11.33 -30.04
C TYR A 459 -25.74 11.00 -29.69
N HIS A 460 -25.52 10.39 -28.53
CA HIS A 460 -24.21 9.99 -28.03
C HIS A 460 -24.25 8.58 -27.50
N VAL A 461 -23.11 7.90 -27.62
CA VAL A 461 -22.88 6.57 -27.01
C VAL A 461 -21.44 6.48 -26.51
N SER A 462 -21.25 5.96 -25.32
CA SER A 462 -19.92 5.60 -24.84
C SER A 462 -19.51 4.26 -25.46
N VAL A 463 -18.35 4.22 -26.10
CA VAL A 463 -17.77 3.06 -26.76
C VAL A 463 -16.48 2.70 -26.05
N SER A 464 -16.48 1.60 -25.32
CA SER A 464 -15.27 1.07 -24.68
C SER A 464 -14.62 0.01 -25.57
N LEU A 465 -13.39 0.25 -25.95
CA LEU A 465 -12.58 -0.64 -26.78
C LEU A 465 -11.52 -1.31 -25.89
N SER A 466 -11.39 -2.62 -25.95
CA SER A 466 -10.31 -3.33 -25.31
C SER A 466 -9.71 -4.39 -26.24
N GLY A 467 -8.39 -4.51 -26.23
CA GLY A 467 -7.67 -5.38 -27.14
C GLY A 467 -6.26 -4.87 -27.40
N HIS A 468 -5.64 -5.35 -28.47
CA HIS A 468 -4.36 -4.84 -28.94
C HIS A 468 -4.54 -3.56 -29.75
N LEU A 469 -5.21 -2.57 -29.17
CA LEU A 469 -5.70 -1.38 -29.82
C LEU A 469 -4.61 -0.60 -30.56
N PHE A 470 -3.44 -0.46 -29.95
CA PHE A 470 -2.33 0.31 -30.47
C PHE A 470 -1.34 -0.57 -31.24
N ASP A 471 -1.04 -1.78 -30.76
CA ASP A 471 -0.12 -2.72 -31.40
C ASP A 471 -0.59 -3.21 -32.77
N GLN A 472 -1.91 -3.29 -32.97
CA GLN A 472 -2.55 -3.74 -34.21
C GLN A 472 -3.28 -2.61 -34.94
N PHE A 473 -3.06 -1.35 -34.54
CA PHE A 473 -3.69 -0.16 -35.12
C PHE A 473 -5.23 -0.14 -35.09
N LEU A 474 -5.84 -0.96 -34.22
CA LEU A 474 -7.29 -1.09 -34.12
C LEU A 474 -7.97 0.20 -33.64
N ILE A 475 -7.26 1.02 -32.86
CA ILE A 475 -7.78 2.34 -32.46
C ILE A 475 -7.94 3.25 -33.68
N ASN A 476 -6.96 3.30 -34.58
CA ASN A 476 -7.04 4.11 -35.80
C ASN A 476 -8.16 3.59 -36.71
N GLU A 477 -8.30 2.26 -36.85
CA GLU A 477 -9.38 1.66 -37.65
C GLU A 477 -10.76 2.00 -37.09
N ALA A 478 -10.91 2.04 -35.75
CA ALA A 478 -12.15 2.47 -35.08
C ALA A 478 -12.45 3.96 -35.32
N LEU A 479 -11.43 4.83 -35.25
CA LEU A 479 -11.57 6.26 -35.51
C LEU A 479 -11.90 6.52 -36.97
N ASP A 480 -11.29 5.77 -37.92
CA ASP A 480 -11.58 5.88 -39.36
C ASP A 480 -13.06 5.56 -39.65
N ILE A 481 -13.63 4.58 -39.01
CA ILE A 481 -15.04 4.21 -39.16
C ILE A 481 -15.97 5.33 -38.68
N ILE A 482 -15.68 5.91 -37.51
CA ILE A 482 -16.50 6.97 -36.93
C ILE A 482 -16.50 8.18 -37.84
N GLU A 483 -15.32 8.60 -38.34
CA GLU A 483 -15.19 9.75 -39.22
C GLU A 483 -15.80 9.51 -40.60
N ALA A 484 -15.60 8.33 -41.21
CA ALA A 484 -16.14 7.97 -42.51
C ALA A 484 -17.68 7.95 -42.52
N ALA A 485 -18.30 7.59 -41.40
CA ALA A 485 -19.74 7.64 -41.25
C ALA A 485 -20.30 9.05 -40.92
N GLY A 486 -19.43 10.04 -40.73
CA GLY A 486 -19.84 11.42 -40.39
C GLY A 486 -20.14 11.61 -38.90
N GLY A 487 -19.67 10.70 -38.05
CA GLY A 487 -19.71 10.82 -36.58
C GLY A 487 -18.57 11.66 -36.02
N SER A 488 -18.71 12.09 -34.78
CA SER A 488 -17.64 12.70 -33.98
C SER A 488 -17.27 11.80 -32.82
N PHE A 489 -16.07 11.96 -32.31
CA PHE A 489 -15.60 11.22 -31.13
C PHE A 489 -14.82 12.14 -30.20
N HIS A 490 -14.87 11.77 -28.92
CA HIS A 490 -14.05 12.36 -27.87
C HIS A 490 -13.43 11.24 -27.02
N LEU A 491 -12.11 11.32 -26.78
CA LEU A 491 -11.40 10.33 -25.95
C LEU A 491 -11.65 10.63 -24.47
N VAL A 492 -12.36 9.74 -23.80
CA VAL A 492 -12.66 9.84 -22.37
C VAL A 492 -11.52 9.28 -21.53
N SER A 493 -11.04 8.09 -21.86
CA SER A 493 -9.90 7.47 -21.20
C SER A 493 -9.09 6.60 -22.16
N CYS A 494 -7.78 6.48 -21.86
CA CYS A 494 -6.86 5.67 -22.65
C CYS A 494 -5.82 5.02 -21.76
N GLU A 495 -5.80 3.70 -21.75
CA GLU A 495 -4.77 2.88 -21.08
C GLU A 495 -4.05 2.04 -22.13
N VAL A 496 -2.78 2.37 -22.38
CA VAL A 496 -1.94 1.64 -23.35
C VAL A 496 -1.36 0.41 -22.66
N GLY A 497 -1.63 -0.79 -23.19
CA GLY A 497 -1.11 -2.05 -22.66
C GLY A 497 0.44 -2.06 -22.65
N GLN A 498 1.03 -2.75 -21.67
CA GLN A 498 2.47 -2.67 -21.34
C GLN A 498 3.39 -3.54 -22.19
N SER A 499 2.82 -4.48 -22.91
CA SER A 499 3.52 -5.37 -23.81
C SER A 499 2.60 -5.81 -24.95
N SER A 500 3.15 -6.36 -26.02
CA SER A 500 2.36 -6.94 -27.12
C SER A 500 1.44 -8.10 -26.70
N SER A 501 1.55 -8.56 -25.47
CA SER A 501 0.67 -9.58 -24.85
C SER A 501 -0.37 -9.00 -23.89
N VAL A 502 -0.31 -7.69 -23.56
CA VAL A 502 -1.26 -7.03 -22.64
C VAL A 502 -2.21 -6.17 -23.44
N MET A 503 -3.50 -6.35 -23.21
CA MET A 503 -4.55 -5.58 -23.87
C MET A 503 -4.50 -4.12 -23.42
N SER A 504 -4.78 -3.22 -24.37
CA SER A 504 -5.02 -1.80 -24.15
C SER A 504 -6.50 -1.56 -23.95
N TYR A 505 -6.86 -0.46 -23.31
CA TYR A 505 -8.23 -0.01 -23.12
C TYR A 505 -8.36 1.43 -23.55
N SER A 506 -9.43 1.74 -24.30
CA SER A 506 -9.79 3.11 -24.66
C SER A 506 -11.29 3.28 -24.55
N GLU A 507 -11.73 4.41 -24.01
CA GLU A 507 -13.10 4.79 -23.94
C GLU A 507 -13.32 6.06 -24.77
N LEU A 508 -14.21 5.96 -25.74
CA LEU A 508 -14.57 7.03 -26.66
C LEU A 508 -16.03 7.42 -26.43
N GLU A 509 -16.31 8.68 -26.34
CA GLU A 509 -17.67 9.20 -26.51
C GLU A 509 -17.89 9.46 -28.00
N VAL A 510 -18.77 8.68 -28.61
CA VAL A 510 -19.08 8.78 -30.05
C VAL A 510 -20.43 9.45 -30.22
N GLY A 511 -20.49 10.46 -31.05
CA GLY A 511 -21.70 11.25 -31.26
C GLY A 511 -22.06 11.39 -32.74
N ALA A 512 -23.37 11.51 -33.02
CA ALA A 512 -23.88 11.82 -34.36
C ALA A 512 -25.15 12.68 -34.25
N ASN A 513 -25.39 13.47 -35.26
CA ASN A 513 -26.60 14.32 -35.32
C ASN A 513 -27.84 13.52 -35.70
N ASP A 514 -27.67 12.38 -36.34
CA ASP A 514 -28.72 11.46 -36.76
C ASP A 514 -28.55 10.10 -36.03
N ARG A 515 -29.69 9.53 -35.58
CA ARG A 515 -29.73 8.24 -34.93
C ARG A 515 -29.28 7.11 -35.87
N GLU A 516 -29.67 7.15 -37.12
CA GLU A 516 -29.32 6.14 -38.12
C GLU A 516 -27.80 6.13 -38.38
N VAL A 517 -27.16 7.32 -38.38
CA VAL A 517 -25.70 7.45 -38.50
C VAL A 517 -24.99 6.85 -37.30
N LEU A 518 -25.50 7.10 -36.07
CA LEU A 518 -24.91 6.52 -34.84
C LEU A 518 -25.04 5.00 -34.79
N ASP A 519 -26.24 4.49 -35.19
CA ASP A 519 -26.49 3.05 -35.25
C ASP A 519 -25.59 2.39 -36.33
N GLN A 520 -25.35 3.04 -37.47
CA GLN A 520 -24.43 2.58 -38.51
C GLN A 520 -22.98 2.55 -38.03
N ILE A 521 -22.53 3.51 -37.22
CA ILE A 521 -21.20 3.53 -36.59
C ILE A 521 -21.09 2.38 -35.63
N ILE A 522 -22.10 2.17 -34.78
CA ILE A 522 -22.13 1.07 -33.80
C ILE A 522 -22.06 -0.28 -34.50
N ASP A 523 -22.83 -0.49 -35.57
CA ASP A 523 -22.81 -1.74 -36.33
C ASP A 523 -21.46 -1.98 -37.02
N SER A 524 -20.84 -0.94 -37.54
CA SER A 524 -19.53 -1.01 -38.19
C SER A 524 -18.42 -1.32 -37.16
N LEU A 525 -18.43 -0.70 -35.99
CA LEU A 525 -17.51 -0.99 -34.90
C LEU A 525 -17.69 -2.40 -34.34
N THR A 526 -18.96 -2.86 -34.25
CA THR A 526 -19.29 -4.21 -33.81
C THR A 526 -18.81 -5.27 -34.82
N SER A 527 -18.81 -4.97 -36.10
CA SER A 527 -18.32 -5.88 -37.14
C SER A 527 -16.80 -6.09 -37.09
N ILE A 528 -16.03 -5.10 -36.63
CA ILE A 528 -14.58 -5.29 -36.37
C ILE A 528 -14.36 -6.18 -35.16
N ALA A 529 -15.22 -6.07 -34.14
CA ALA A 529 -15.11 -6.85 -32.92
C ALA A 529 -15.47 -8.33 -33.15
N ASN A 530 -16.40 -8.61 -34.08
CA ASN A 530 -16.90 -9.94 -34.41
C ASN A 530 -16.81 -10.18 -35.93
N PRO A 531 -15.64 -10.48 -36.51
CA PRO A 531 -15.54 -10.80 -37.92
C PRO A 531 -16.31 -12.08 -38.24
N SER A 532 -17.28 -12.01 -39.20
CA SER A 532 -18.06 -13.17 -39.66
C SER A 532 -17.15 -14.23 -40.28
N GLU A 533 -17.50 -15.53 -40.08
CA GLU A 533 -16.71 -16.70 -40.49
C GLU A 533 -16.50 -16.83 -42.03
N GLU A 534 -16.92 -15.90 -42.87
CA GLU A 534 -16.83 -16.01 -44.34
C GLU A 534 -15.56 -15.39 -44.97
N SER A 535 -14.59 -14.89 -44.18
CA SER A 535 -13.33 -14.38 -44.77
C SER A 535 -12.09 -15.17 -44.35
N GLU A 536 -12.17 -16.52 -44.29
CA GLU A 536 -11.00 -17.39 -44.16
C GLU A 536 -10.31 -17.62 -45.51
N VAL A 537 -9.57 -16.64 -45.99
CA VAL A 537 -8.37 -16.93 -46.82
C VAL A 537 -7.34 -15.83 -46.57
N TYR A 538 -6.18 -16.25 -46.01
CA TYR A 538 -4.96 -15.45 -45.72
C TYR A 538 -4.94 -14.64 -44.40
N ASN A 539 -4.19 -15.19 -43.50
CA ASN A 539 -3.45 -14.72 -42.31
C ASN A 539 -3.95 -15.16 -40.93
N LYS A 540 -3.28 -16.19 -40.43
CA LYS A 540 -3.32 -16.59 -39.01
C LYS A 540 -2.67 -15.51 -38.13
N SER A 541 -3.44 -14.54 -37.71
CA SER A 541 -3.31 -13.82 -36.45
C SER A 541 -4.68 -13.18 -36.16
N THR A 542 -5.48 -13.85 -35.35
CA THR A 542 -6.82 -13.36 -34.95
C THR A 542 -6.68 -12.04 -34.21
N LYS A 543 -7.03 -10.94 -34.87
CA LYS A 543 -7.27 -9.65 -34.24
C LYS A 543 -8.43 -9.81 -33.25
N LYS A 544 -8.18 -9.83 -31.95
CA LYS A 544 -9.23 -9.84 -30.92
C LYS A 544 -9.42 -8.43 -30.40
N LEU A 545 -10.46 -7.76 -30.91
CA LEU A 545 -11.01 -6.54 -30.36
C LEU A 545 -12.24 -6.91 -29.53
N SER A 546 -12.32 -6.49 -28.28
CA SER A 546 -13.54 -6.56 -27.50
C SER A 546 -14.16 -5.16 -27.45
N LEU A 547 -15.38 -5.05 -27.94
CA LEU A 547 -16.17 -3.85 -27.93
C LEU A 547 -17.25 -3.98 -26.85
N LYS A 548 -17.33 -3.02 -25.95
CA LYS A 548 -18.48 -2.82 -25.08
C LYS A 548 -19.14 -1.53 -25.46
N LEU A 549 -20.39 -1.60 -25.87
CA LEU A 549 -21.22 -0.45 -26.14
C LEU A 549 -21.99 -0.07 -24.88
N GLY A 550 -21.95 1.20 -24.50
CA GLY A 550 -22.88 1.75 -23.54
C GLY A 550 -24.31 1.61 -24.09
N LYS A 551 -25.28 1.38 -23.25
CA LYS A 551 -26.69 1.25 -23.68
C LYS A 551 -27.14 2.57 -24.29
N VAL A 552 -27.60 2.51 -25.53
CA VAL A 552 -28.59 3.45 -26.05
C VAL A 552 -29.87 3.15 -25.29
N CYS A 553 -30.40 4.09 -24.50
CA CYS A 553 -31.59 3.88 -23.68
C CYS A 553 -32.81 3.55 -24.49
N GLU A 554 -33.37 2.36 -24.27
CA GLU A 554 -34.80 2.07 -24.27
C GLU A 554 -35.08 0.85 -23.39
N ASN A 555 -36.12 0.95 -22.55
CA ASN A 555 -36.52 -0.01 -21.54
C ASN A 555 -37.02 -1.34 -22.16
N VAL A 556 -36.79 -2.47 -21.48
CA VAL A 556 -37.79 -3.46 -21.02
C VAL A 556 -37.17 -4.86 -20.75
N GLY A 557 -37.47 -5.41 -19.57
CA GLY A 557 -37.81 -6.81 -19.38
C GLY A 557 -36.84 -7.74 -18.74
N GLU A 558 -37.24 -8.18 -17.57
CA GLU A 558 -36.70 -9.24 -16.71
C GLU A 558 -36.46 -10.58 -17.43
N ASN A 559 -35.44 -11.34 -16.99
CA ASN A 559 -35.63 -12.66 -16.43
C ASN A 559 -34.35 -13.26 -15.87
N GLY A 560 -34.51 -13.90 -14.72
CA GLY A 560 -33.44 -14.40 -13.90
C GLY A 560 -32.77 -15.64 -14.49
N ASP A 561 -31.52 -15.85 -14.05
CA ASP A 561 -30.96 -17.21 -14.06
C ASP A 561 -30.03 -17.43 -12.87
N SER A 562 -30.05 -18.67 -12.41
CA SER A 562 -29.48 -19.21 -11.19
C SER A 562 -27.99 -18.99 -11.06
N CYS A 563 -27.60 -18.39 -9.98
CA CYS A 563 -26.23 -18.19 -9.51
C CYS A 563 -25.57 -19.55 -9.20
N LYS A 564 -24.57 -19.97 -9.97
CA LYS A 564 -23.66 -21.05 -9.56
C LYS A 564 -22.72 -20.47 -8.50
N LYS A 565 -22.81 -20.99 -7.25
CA LYS A 565 -21.92 -20.66 -6.14
C LYS A 565 -20.46 -20.95 -6.53
N GLY A 566 -19.54 -20.01 -6.17
CA GLY A 566 -18.10 -20.17 -6.32
C GLY A 566 -17.51 -21.26 -5.41
N PRO A 567 -16.20 -21.55 -5.52
CA PRO A 567 -15.53 -22.54 -4.68
C PRO A 567 -15.58 -22.13 -3.21
N THR A 568 -15.68 -23.13 -2.32
CA THR A 568 -15.73 -22.92 -0.87
C THR A 568 -14.40 -23.30 -0.21
N ILE A 569 -13.87 -22.44 0.65
CA ILE A 569 -12.62 -22.64 1.39
C ILE A 569 -12.94 -22.68 2.88
N LEU A 570 -12.38 -23.68 3.59
CA LEU A 570 -12.48 -23.79 5.04
C LEU A 570 -11.19 -23.33 5.69
N ILE A 571 -11.24 -22.31 6.55
CA ILE A 571 -10.13 -21.90 7.40
C ILE A 571 -10.36 -22.44 8.80
N LEU A 572 -9.43 -23.25 9.30
CA LEU A 572 -9.43 -23.79 10.65
C LEU A 572 -8.57 -22.90 11.56
N GLY A 573 -9.19 -22.29 12.56
CA GLY A 573 -8.56 -21.42 13.56
C GLY A 573 -8.87 -19.93 13.31
N ALA A 574 -9.59 -19.29 14.23
CA ALA A 574 -9.97 -17.88 14.22
C ALA A 574 -9.00 -17.00 15.02
N GLY A 575 -7.69 -17.31 14.95
CA GLY A 575 -6.65 -16.52 15.59
C GLY A 575 -6.31 -15.24 14.79
N ARG A 576 -5.39 -14.43 15.33
CA ARG A 576 -4.98 -13.11 14.78
C ARG A 576 -4.57 -13.12 13.29
N VAL A 577 -4.05 -14.23 12.78
CA VAL A 577 -3.63 -14.37 11.38
C VAL A 577 -4.76 -14.80 10.45
N CYS A 578 -5.94 -15.15 10.99
CA CYS A 578 -7.06 -15.66 10.21
C CYS A 578 -7.77 -14.53 9.44
N ARG A 579 -8.06 -13.40 10.08
CA ARG A 579 -8.82 -12.30 9.48
C ARG A 579 -8.19 -11.80 8.16
N PRO A 580 -6.87 -11.47 8.08
CA PRO A 580 -6.27 -11.05 6.82
C PRO A 580 -6.36 -12.09 5.69
N ALA A 581 -6.28 -13.39 6.04
CA ALA A 581 -6.44 -14.47 5.07
C ALA A 581 -7.89 -14.57 4.57
N ALA A 582 -8.87 -14.47 5.46
CA ALA A 582 -10.29 -14.48 5.11
C ALA A 582 -10.69 -13.27 4.24
N GLU A 583 -10.22 -12.07 4.61
CA GLU A 583 -10.42 -10.84 3.82
C GLU A 583 -9.83 -10.96 2.41
N PHE A 584 -8.60 -11.47 2.30
CA PHE A 584 -7.94 -11.66 1.02
C PHE A 584 -8.72 -12.63 0.14
N LEU A 585 -9.07 -13.81 0.65
CA LEU A 585 -9.80 -14.84 -0.10
C LEU A 585 -11.20 -14.38 -0.52
N ALA A 586 -11.93 -13.73 0.38
CA ALA A 586 -13.25 -13.16 0.07
C ALA A 586 -13.20 -12.02 -0.95
N SER A 587 -12.04 -11.37 -1.10
CA SER A 587 -11.82 -10.31 -2.09
C SER A 587 -11.49 -10.83 -3.49
N ILE A 588 -11.14 -12.12 -3.65
CA ILE A 588 -10.76 -12.77 -4.93
C ILE A 588 -11.99 -12.88 -5.83
N GLY A 589 -12.93 -12.24 -5.90
CA GLY A 589 -14.04 -12.17 -6.88
C GLY A 589 -14.26 -10.75 -7.36
N ASN A 590 -13.62 -9.79 -6.72
CA ASN A 590 -13.70 -8.38 -7.09
C ASN A 590 -12.72 -8.05 -8.22
N THR A 591 -13.12 -7.22 -9.16
CA THR A 591 -12.42 -6.88 -10.42
C THR A 591 -10.92 -6.54 -10.29
N SER A 592 -10.46 -6.06 -9.15
CA SER A 592 -9.03 -5.76 -8.91
C SER A 592 -8.18 -7.00 -8.60
N SER A 593 -8.79 -8.08 -8.10
CA SER A 593 -8.09 -9.36 -7.83
C SER A 593 -8.01 -10.25 -9.08
N HIS A 594 -8.90 -10.09 -10.05
CA HIS A 594 -8.90 -10.83 -11.31
C HIS A 594 -7.61 -10.69 -12.11
N GLN A 595 -7.04 -9.48 -12.17
CA GLN A 595 -5.79 -9.23 -12.88
C GLN A 595 -4.61 -9.95 -12.21
N TRP A 596 -4.61 -10.03 -10.89
CA TRP A 596 -3.55 -10.70 -10.14
C TRP A 596 -3.60 -12.23 -10.33
N VAL A 597 -4.79 -12.82 -10.30
CA VAL A 597 -5.00 -14.27 -10.53
C VAL A 597 -4.60 -14.65 -11.96
N LYS A 598 -4.97 -13.87 -12.98
CA LYS A 598 -4.55 -14.10 -14.37
C LYS A 598 -3.04 -13.93 -14.57
N ALA A 599 -2.41 -13.00 -13.88
CA ALA A 599 -0.96 -12.81 -13.91
C ALA A 599 -0.20 -13.97 -13.25
N CYS A 600 -0.75 -14.57 -12.20
CA CYS A 600 -0.12 -15.70 -11.51
C CYS A 600 -0.34 -17.04 -12.22
N PHE A 601 -1.49 -17.25 -12.87
CA PHE A 601 -1.93 -18.57 -13.36
C PHE A 601 -2.10 -18.67 -14.88
N GLY A 602 -1.87 -17.59 -15.63
CA GLY A 602 -2.02 -17.54 -17.08
C GLY A 602 -3.48 -17.35 -17.54
N ASN A 603 -3.64 -17.11 -18.84
CA ASN A 603 -4.94 -16.79 -19.46
C ASN A 603 -5.91 -17.98 -19.61
N ASP A 604 -5.46 -19.19 -19.32
CA ASP A 604 -6.24 -20.42 -19.50
C ASP A 604 -7.04 -20.85 -18.26
N VAL A 605 -6.96 -20.06 -17.17
CA VAL A 605 -7.72 -20.34 -15.94
C VAL A 605 -9.12 -19.73 -16.08
N GLU A 606 -10.16 -20.55 -15.96
CA GLU A 606 -11.55 -20.07 -15.85
C GLU A 606 -11.64 -18.99 -14.76
N GLU A 607 -12.38 -17.94 -15.03
CA GLU A 607 -12.57 -16.82 -14.10
C GLU A 607 -12.97 -17.31 -12.72
N PRO A 608 -12.21 -17.01 -11.65
CA PRO A 608 -12.59 -17.39 -10.30
C PRO A 608 -13.92 -16.71 -9.95
N LYS A 609 -14.93 -17.51 -9.67
CA LYS A 609 -16.21 -17.05 -9.13
C LYS A 609 -16.01 -16.63 -7.68
N ASP A 610 -16.94 -15.86 -7.14
CA ASP A 610 -16.95 -15.41 -5.74
C ASP A 610 -16.63 -16.58 -4.79
N ILE A 611 -15.48 -16.51 -4.14
CA ILE A 611 -15.04 -17.53 -3.19
C ILE A 611 -15.88 -17.40 -1.92
N GLN A 612 -16.40 -18.54 -1.46
CA GLN A 612 -17.06 -18.65 -0.17
C GLN A 612 -16.03 -19.05 0.89
N VAL A 613 -15.93 -18.31 1.98
CA VAL A 613 -14.98 -18.57 3.06
C VAL A 613 -15.74 -19.03 4.30
N ILE A 614 -15.37 -20.20 4.84
CA ILE A 614 -15.88 -20.67 6.13
C ILE A 614 -14.75 -20.57 7.14
N VAL A 615 -14.96 -19.84 8.23
CA VAL A 615 -14.01 -19.74 9.34
C VAL A 615 -14.51 -20.58 10.49
N ALA A 616 -13.70 -21.53 10.95
CA ALA A 616 -14.02 -22.44 12.04
C ALA A 616 -13.16 -22.19 13.27
N SER A 617 -13.78 -22.14 14.44
CA SER A 617 -13.12 -22.03 15.74
C SER A 617 -13.75 -22.94 16.77
N LEU A 618 -13.01 -23.27 17.84
CA LEU A 618 -13.55 -23.96 19.00
C LEU A 618 -14.68 -23.15 19.67
N TYR A 619 -14.55 -21.83 19.69
CA TYR A 619 -15.55 -20.88 20.18
C TYR A 619 -16.16 -20.11 19.00
N LEU A 620 -17.47 -20.17 18.85
CA LEU A 620 -18.18 -19.52 17.74
C LEU A 620 -17.94 -18.01 17.70
N ASN A 621 -17.96 -17.36 18.86
CA ASN A 621 -17.77 -15.91 18.98
C ASN A 621 -16.45 -15.44 18.38
N ASP A 622 -15.36 -16.20 18.53
CA ASP A 622 -14.05 -15.87 17.95
C ASP A 622 -14.09 -15.89 16.41
N ALA A 623 -14.83 -16.84 15.83
CA ALA A 623 -15.02 -16.94 14.39
C ALA A 623 -15.92 -15.82 13.85
N GLU A 624 -17.00 -15.48 14.57
CA GLU A 624 -17.91 -14.39 14.23
C GLU A 624 -17.20 -13.02 14.26
N GLU A 625 -16.40 -12.76 15.31
CA GLU A 625 -15.58 -11.54 15.43
C GLU A 625 -14.54 -11.46 14.31
N THR A 626 -13.93 -12.60 13.98
CA THR A 626 -12.92 -12.67 12.90
C THR A 626 -13.49 -12.31 11.53
N ILE A 627 -14.72 -12.71 11.22
CA ILE A 627 -15.33 -12.46 9.90
C ILE A 627 -16.23 -11.21 9.87
N GLU A 628 -16.37 -10.48 10.97
CA GLU A 628 -17.21 -9.28 11.01
C GLU A 628 -16.87 -8.30 9.88
N GLY A 629 -17.86 -8.01 9.01
CA GLY A 629 -17.71 -7.11 7.85
C GLY A 629 -17.04 -7.73 6.62
N ILE A 630 -16.72 -9.03 6.61
CA ILE A 630 -16.15 -9.72 5.43
C ILE A 630 -17.30 -10.29 4.60
N PRO A 631 -17.47 -9.88 3.33
CA PRO A 631 -18.49 -10.45 2.45
C PRO A 631 -18.17 -11.91 2.12
N ASN A 632 -19.19 -12.72 1.87
CA ASN A 632 -19.05 -14.14 1.48
C ASN A 632 -18.30 -15.02 2.53
N ALA A 633 -18.26 -14.60 3.79
CA ALA A 633 -17.67 -15.35 4.89
C ALA A 633 -18.75 -15.87 5.85
N THR A 634 -18.55 -17.05 6.39
CA THR A 634 -19.47 -17.71 7.36
C THR A 634 -18.67 -18.25 8.54
N ALA A 635 -19.12 -17.97 9.77
CA ALA A 635 -18.52 -18.50 10.98
C ALA A 635 -19.18 -19.85 11.37
N ILE A 636 -18.36 -20.78 11.83
CA ILE A 636 -18.85 -22.06 12.39
C ILE A 636 -18.10 -22.43 13.66
N GLN A 637 -18.78 -23.11 14.57
CA GLN A 637 -18.13 -23.75 15.70
C GLN A 637 -17.65 -25.14 15.29
N LEU A 638 -16.38 -25.43 15.49
CA LEU A 638 -15.80 -26.75 15.18
C LEU A 638 -14.65 -27.07 16.13
N ASP A 639 -14.79 -28.18 16.86
CA ASP A 639 -13.69 -28.82 17.55
C ASP A 639 -13.01 -29.80 16.59
N VAL A 640 -11.75 -29.55 16.26
CA VAL A 640 -10.96 -30.43 15.36
C VAL A 640 -10.64 -31.79 15.99
N ALA A 641 -10.81 -31.97 17.29
CA ALA A 641 -10.75 -33.27 17.97
C ALA A 641 -12.00 -34.12 17.70
N ASP A 642 -13.15 -33.51 17.36
CA ASP A 642 -14.32 -34.23 16.88
C ASP A 642 -14.15 -34.63 15.40
N HIS A 643 -13.60 -35.81 15.21
CA HIS A 643 -13.30 -36.37 13.88
C HIS A 643 -14.53 -36.42 12.97
N LYS A 644 -15.74 -36.60 13.53
CA LYS A 644 -16.97 -36.72 12.74
C LYS A 644 -17.36 -35.36 12.15
N SER A 645 -17.41 -34.35 12.98
CA SER A 645 -17.69 -32.95 12.56
C SER A 645 -16.61 -32.43 11.61
N LEU A 646 -15.33 -32.72 11.90
CA LEU A 646 -14.22 -32.34 11.02
C LEU A 646 -14.37 -32.97 9.61
N CYS A 647 -14.69 -34.28 9.51
CA CYS A 647 -14.95 -34.95 8.23
C CYS A 647 -16.14 -34.31 7.51
N GLN A 648 -17.21 -33.99 8.22
CA GLN A 648 -18.40 -33.40 7.64
C GLN A 648 -18.10 -32.08 6.95
N TYR A 649 -17.41 -31.14 7.63
CA TYR A 649 -17.11 -29.83 7.06
C TYR A 649 -16.05 -29.89 5.96
N ILE A 650 -14.99 -30.70 6.13
CA ILE A 650 -13.96 -30.86 5.09
C ILE A 650 -14.55 -31.47 3.82
N SER A 651 -15.56 -32.33 3.90
CA SER A 651 -16.19 -32.92 2.72
C SER A 651 -16.89 -31.90 1.83
N GLN A 652 -17.32 -30.75 2.39
CA GLN A 652 -18.14 -29.73 1.72
C GLN A 652 -17.32 -28.64 1.03
N VAL A 653 -15.98 -28.64 1.16
CA VAL A 653 -15.10 -27.58 0.68
C VAL A 653 -14.08 -28.11 -0.32
N GLU A 654 -13.50 -27.25 -1.14
CA GLU A 654 -12.48 -27.59 -2.12
C GLU A 654 -11.08 -27.58 -1.52
N VAL A 655 -10.82 -26.62 -0.63
CA VAL A 655 -9.51 -26.40 0.00
C VAL A 655 -9.69 -26.16 1.49
N VAL A 656 -8.77 -26.72 2.28
CA VAL A 656 -8.67 -26.47 3.72
C VAL A 656 -7.40 -25.67 4.01
N ILE A 657 -7.52 -24.59 4.78
CA ILE A 657 -6.38 -23.81 5.29
C ILE A 657 -6.34 -24.01 6.81
N SER A 658 -5.27 -24.59 7.30
CA SER A 658 -5.12 -24.84 8.74
C SER A 658 -4.16 -23.83 9.37
N LEU A 659 -4.71 -22.92 10.18
CA LEU A 659 -4.00 -21.93 11.01
C LEU A 659 -3.98 -22.34 12.49
N LEU A 660 -4.20 -23.62 12.73
CA LEU A 660 -4.17 -24.23 14.06
C LEU A 660 -2.72 -24.42 14.58
N PRO A 661 -2.54 -24.74 15.86
CA PRO A 661 -1.26 -25.20 16.37
C PRO A 661 -0.74 -26.42 15.61
N ALA A 662 0.59 -26.54 15.48
CA ALA A 662 1.25 -27.59 14.68
C ALA A 662 0.80 -29.01 15.04
N SER A 663 0.50 -29.28 16.32
CA SER A 663 0.02 -30.59 16.81
C SER A 663 -1.32 -31.03 16.20
N CYS A 664 -2.11 -30.12 15.65
CA CYS A 664 -3.42 -30.44 15.05
C CYS A 664 -3.31 -30.78 13.56
N HIS A 665 -2.22 -30.39 12.86
CA HIS A 665 -2.12 -30.49 11.42
C HIS A 665 -2.17 -31.94 10.92
N ILE A 666 -1.53 -32.88 11.65
CA ILE A 666 -1.52 -34.30 11.26
C ILE A 666 -2.93 -34.90 11.19
N SER A 667 -3.79 -34.53 12.16
CA SER A 667 -5.19 -35.00 12.18
C SER A 667 -5.97 -34.44 11.00
N VAL A 668 -5.84 -33.13 10.73
CA VAL A 668 -6.48 -32.46 9.60
C VAL A 668 -5.99 -33.05 8.27
N ALA A 669 -4.67 -33.24 8.12
CA ALA A 669 -4.05 -33.78 6.92
C ALA A 669 -4.57 -35.20 6.57
N ASN A 670 -4.68 -36.08 7.59
CA ASN A 670 -5.23 -37.42 7.40
C ASN A 670 -6.68 -37.38 6.90
N VAL A 671 -7.51 -36.48 7.44
CA VAL A 671 -8.89 -36.31 6.96
C VAL A 671 -8.92 -35.75 5.52
N CYS A 672 -8.06 -34.79 5.22
CA CYS A 672 -7.94 -34.22 3.87
C CYS A 672 -7.52 -35.28 2.84
N ILE A 673 -6.52 -36.14 3.16
CA ILE A 673 -6.09 -37.26 2.31
C ILE A 673 -7.25 -38.24 2.08
N LYS A 674 -7.95 -38.64 3.16
CA LYS A 674 -9.08 -39.57 3.10
C LYS A 674 -10.23 -39.03 2.21
N LEU A 675 -10.51 -37.73 2.29
CA LEU A 675 -11.59 -37.06 1.57
C LEU A 675 -11.15 -36.47 0.22
N LYS A 676 -9.89 -36.67 -0.14
CA LYS A 676 -9.27 -36.09 -1.36
C LYS A 676 -9.41 -34.59 -1.47
N LYS A 677 -9.12 -33.87 -0.39
CA LYS A 677 -9.16 -32.41 -0.33
C LYS A 677 -7.75 -31.85 -0.17
N ASN A 678 -7.46 -30.72 -0.79
CA ASN A 678 -6.18 -30.04 -0.67
C ASN A 678 -6.05 -29.31 0.67
N LEU A 679 -4.84 -29.28 1.23
CA LEU A 679 -4.53 -28.66 2.51
C LEU A 679 -3.39 -27.66 2.38
N VAL A 680 -3.55 -26.51 3.02
CA VAL A 680 -2.48 -25.49 3.17
C VAL A 680 -2.25 -25.21 4.65
N THR A 681 -0.99 -25.16 5.09
CA THR A 681 -0.60 -24.79 6.46
C THR A 681 0.54 -23.78 6.48
N ALA A 682 0.59 -22.91 7.50
CA ALA A 682 1.65 -21.93 7.68
C ALA A 682 2.76 -22.40 8.65
N SER A 683 2.64 -23.60 9.21
CA SER A 683 3.59 -24.13 10.18
C SER A 683 4.72 -24.90 9.52
N TYR A 684 5.83 -25.05 10.25
CA TYR A 684 6.95 -25.91 9.84
C TYR A 684 6.46 -27.36 9.63
N VAL A 685 6.98 -27.99 8.59
CA VAL A 685 6.72 -29.42 8.31
C VAL A 685 7.59 -30.25 9.24
N ASP A 686 6.93 -31.03 10.12
CA ASP A 686 7.58 -31.96 11.01
C ASP A 686 7.69 -33.37 10.40
N ASP A 687 8.38 -34.27 11.09
CA ASP A 687 8.56 -35.64 10.63
C ASP A 687 7.23 -36.41 10.44
N SER A 688 6.17 -36.02 11.17
CA SER A 688 4.87 -36.65 11.09
C SER A 688 4.15 -36.25 9.82
N MET A 689 4.21 -34.96 9.48
CA MET A 689 3.66 -34.42 8.23
C MET A 689 4.45 -34.94 7.02
N SER A 690 5.80 -34.97 7.10
CA SER A 690 6.65 -35.47 6.01
C SER A 690 6.34 -36.93 5.62
N LYS A 691 5.97 -37.78 6.59
CA LYS A 691 5.60 -39.20 6.35
C LYS A 691 4.28 -39.37 5.58
N LEU A 692 3.49 -38.32 5.43
CA LEU A 692 2.24 -38.36 4.65
C LEU A 692 2.45 -38.19 3.15
N ASP A 693 3.67 -37.88 2.68
CA ASP A 693 3.95 -37.55 1.28
C ASP A 693 3.47 -38.63 0.29
N GLU A 694 3.83 -39.88 0.54
CA GLU A 694 3.39 -41.02 -0.32
C GLU A 694 1.88 -41.23 -0.26
N GLN A 695 1.25 -41.06 0.90
CA GLN A 695 -0.19 -41.17 1.05
C GLN A 695 -0.94 -40.06 0.32
N ALA A 696 -0.44 -38.82 0.38
CA ALA A 696 -0.99 -37.67 -0.32
C ALA A 696 -0.87 -37.86 -1.84
N LYS A 697 0.29 -38.32 -2.34
CA LYS A 697 0.51 -38.66 -3.76
C LYS A 697 -0.44 -39.72 -4.25
N CYS A 698 -0.59 -40.85 -3.51
CA CYS A 698 -1.53 -41.90 -3.86
C CYS A 698 -3.00 -41.45 -3.89
N ALA A 699 -3.35 -40.48 -3.02
CA ALA A 699 -4.70 -39.92 -2.97
C ALA A 699 -4.93 -38.83 -4.04
N GLY A 700 -3.89 -38.35 -4.71
CA GLY A 700 -3.94 -37.21 -5.63
C GLY A 700 -4.22 -35.87 -4.92
N VAL A 701 -3.71 -35.70 -3.70
CA VAL A 701 -3.93 -34.55 -2.84
C VAL A 701 -2.65 -33.72 -2.73
N THR A 702 -2.78 -32.40 -2.82
CA THR A 702 -1.69 -31.47 -2.57
C THR A 702 -1.75 -30.96 -1.13
N ILE A 703 -0.67 -31.16 -0.38
CA ILE A 703 -0.47 -30.60 0.96
C ILE A 703 0.69 -29.60 0.90
N LEU A 704 0.38 -28.31 1.03
CA LEU A 704 1.37 -27.23 1.07
C LEU A 704 1.62 -26.83 2.53
N GLY A 705 2.78 -27.23 3.05
CA GLY A 705 3.27 -26.74 4.35
C GLY A 705 4.11 -25.49 4.18
N GLU A 706 4.41 -24.83 5.31
CA GLU A 706 5.34 -23.70 5.38
C GLU A 706 4.92 -22.51 4.50
N MET A 707 3.62 -22.25 4.42
CA MET A 707 3.05 -21.17 3.59
C MET A 707 2.82 -19.91 4.44
N GLY A 708 3.91 -19.39 5.02
CA GLY A 708 3.93 -18.18 5.85
C GLY A 708 5.06 -17.23 5.45
N LEU A 709 5.53 -16.44 6.43
CA LEU A 709 6.67 -15.55 6.26
C LEU A 709 7.99 -16.31 6.54
N ASP A 710 8.09 -16.94 7.71
CA ASP A 710 9.17 -17.77 8.21
C ASP A 710 8.57 -18.87 9.11
N PRO A 711 8.24 -19.98 8.46
CA PRO A 711 8.66 -20.48 7.15
C PRO A 711 7.70 -20.09 6.00
N GLY A 712 8.29 -19.81 4.83
CA GLY A 712 7.55 -19.58 3.57
C GLY A 712 8.25 -18.64 2.62
N ILE A 713 8.02 -17.33 2.74
CA ILE A 713 8.64 -16.31 1.89
C ILE A 713 10.16 -16.36 1.96
N ASP A 714 10.72 -16.65 3.12
CA ASP A 714 12.16 -16.85 3.32
C ASP A 714 12.72 -17.97 2.44
N HIS A 715 12.02 -19.09 2.30
CA HIS A 715 12.42 -20.17 1.39
C HIS A 715 12.41 -19.75 -0.07
N MET A 716 11.34 -19.06 -0.51
CA MET A 716 11.21 -18.59 -1.90
C MET A 716 12.34 -17.63 -2.25
N MET A 717 12.67 -16.69 -1.35
CA MET A 717 13.78 -15.75 -1.53
C MET A 717 15.13 -16.46 -1.54
N ALA A 718 15.36 -17.41 -0.62
CA ALA A 718 16.58 -18.19 -0.53
C ALA A 718 16.80 -19.00 -1.82
N MET A 719 15.79 -19.74 -2.27
CA MET A 719 15.90 -20.57 -3.47
C MET A 719 16.07 -19.73 -4.73
N ASN A 720 15.42 -18.58 -4.83
CA ASN A 720 15.65 -17.67 -5.96
C ASN A 720 17.12 -17.23 -6.04
N MET A 721 17.72 -16.81 -4.93
CA MET A 721 19.13 -16.38 -4.88
C MET A 721 20.09 -17.54 -5.18
N ILE A 722 19.88 -18.72 -4.57
CA ILE A 722 20.71 -19.91 -4.73
C ILE A 722 20.65 -20.40 -6.18
N ASN A 723 19.45 -20.52 -6.74
CA ASN A 723 19.25 -20.95 -8.13
C ASN A 723 19.93 -20.00 -9.11
N GLN A 724 19.83 -18.69 -8.93
CA GLN A 724 20.52 -17.71 -9.76
C GLN A 724 22.05 -17.87 -9.70
N ALA A 725 22.59 -18.20 -8.51
CA ALA A 725 24.02 -18.46 -8.36
C ALA A 725 24.43 -19.75 -9.08
N HIS A 726 23.69 -20.83 -8.92
CA HIS A 726 23.98 -22.13 -9.54
C HIS A 726 23.85 -22.10 -11.07
N VAL A 727 22.82 -21.45 -11.61
CA VAL A 727 22.62 -21.28 -13.06
C VAL A 727 23.81 -20.53 -13.70
N ARG A 728 24.43 -19.62 -12.97
CA ARG A 728 25.66 -18.92 -13.42
C ARG A 728 26.96 -19.70 -13.18
N GLY A 729 26.88 -20.96 -12.76
CA GLY A 729 28.04 -21.81 -12.47
C GLY A 729 28.74 -21.47 -11.14
N GLY A 730 28.12 -20.65 -10.29
CA GLY A 730 28.63 -20.28 -8.98
C GLY A 730 28.40 -21.37 -7.91
N LYS A 731 29.09 -21.24 -6.78
CA LYS A 731 28.89 -22.05 -5.57
C LYS A 731 28.57 -21.17 -4.37
N VAL A 732 27.62 -21.60 -3.55
CA VAL A 732 27.26 -20.90 -2.32
C VAL A 732 28.25 -21.25 -1.22
N ARG A 733 29.03 -20.28 -0.75
CA ARG A 733 30.00 -20.46 0.34
C ARG A 733 29.45 -20.11 1.71
N SER A 734 28.53 -19.18 1.77
CA SER A 734 27.89 -18.78 3.04
C SER A 734 26.44 -18.42 2.76
N PHE A 735 25.57 -18.96 3.56
CA PHE A 735 24.15 -18.66 3.56
C PHE A 735 23.72 -18.24 4.98
N SER A 736 23.10 -17.08 5.08
CA SER A 736 22.52 -16.58 6.34
C SER A 736 21.17 -15.92 6.07
N SER A 737 20.16 -16.36 6.79
CA SER A 737 18.80 -15.80 6.73
C SER A 737 18.43 -15.17 8.08
N TYR A 738 17.97 -13.94 8.06
CA TYR A 738 17.54 -13.18 9.23
C TYR A 738 16.10 -12.75 9.05
N CYS A 739 15.23 -13.13 9.98
CA CYS A 739 13.81 -12.80 9.93
C CYS A 739 13.33 -12.25 11.27
N GLY A 740 12.47 -11.25 11.28
CA GLY A 740 11.83 -10.73 12.48
C GLY A 740 10.57 -9.95 12.16
N GLY A 741 9.45 -10.33 12.75
CA GLY A 741 8.26 -9.48 12.87
C GLY A 741 8.40 -8.64 14.13
N LEU A 742 8.61 -7.33 13.96
CA LEU A 742 8.84 -6.38 15.03
C LEU A 742 7.75 -5.31 15.02
N PRO A 743 7.35 -4.76 16.18
CA PRO A 743 6.54 -3.55 16.16
C PRO A 743 7.33 -2.43 15.47
N SER A 744 6.62 -1.53 14.80
CA SER A 744 7.26 -0.29 14.31
C SER A 744 7.91 0.46 15.49
N PRO A 745 8.94 1.28 15.29
CA PRO A 745 9.55 2.03 16.39
C PRO A 745 8.56 2.82 17.23
N THR A 746 7.48 3.30 16.63
CA THR A 746 6.39 4.00 17.34
C THR A 746 5.51 3.09 18.18
N ALA A 747 5.36 1.82 17.79
CA ALA A 747 4.60 0.80 18.52
C ALA A 747 5.47 -0.01 19.49
N ALA A 748 6.80 0.14 19.42
CA ALA A 748 7.78 -0.51 20.31
C ALA A 748 7.96 0.22 21.65
N ASN A 749 6.94 0.95 22.12
CA ASN A 749 6.97 1.85 23.28
C ASN A 749 6.76 1.11 24.62
N ASN A 750 7.25 -0.09 24.75
CA ASN A 750 7.22 -0.87 25.98
C ASN A 750 8.62 -1.40 26.33
N LEU A 751 8.79 -1.92 27.55
CA LEU A 751 10.10 -2.31 28.08
C LEU A 751 10.76 -3.46 27.32
N LEU A 752 10.00 -4.31 26.65
CA LEU A 752 10.49 -5.39 25.79
C LEU A 752 10.73 -4.92 24.36
N ALA A 753 10.31 -3.70 24.02
CA ALA A 753 10.25 -3.20 22.64
C ALA A 753 9.65 -4.24 21.68
N TYR A 754 8.65 -5.00 22.17
CA TYR A 754 8.05 -6.11 21.45
C TYR A 754 6.54 -6.16 21.62
N LYS A 755 5.85 -6.67 20.62
CA LYS A 755 4.42 -6.99 20.63
C LYS A 755 4.19 -8.29 19.90
N PHE A 756 3.19 -9.07 20.37
CA PHE A 756 2.86 -10.36 19.77
C PHE A 756 1.91 -10.19 18.59
N SER A 757 2.40 -10.47 17.39
CA SER A 757 1.58 -10.53 16.16
C SER A 757 0.88 -11.89 15.97
N TRP A 758 1.26 -12.88 16.77
CA TRP A 758 0.73 -14.24 16.77
C TRP A 758 0.67 -14.79 18.20
N ASN A 759 0.51 -16.09 18.37
CA ASN A 759 0.31 -16.71 19.69
C ASN A 759 1.52 -16.49 20.64
N PRO A 760 1.31 -15.82 21.79
CA PRO A 760 2.38 -15.57 22.76
C PRO A 760 3.06 -16.84 23.29
N ALA A 761 2.29 -17.89 23.59
CA ALA A 761 2.82 -19.15 24.05
C ALA A 761 3.79 -19.77 23.03
N GLY A 762 3.41 -19.74 21.75
CA GLY A 762 4.28 -20.21 20.66
C GLY A 762 5.57 -19.38 20.54
N ALA A 763 5.48 -18.06 20.67
CA ALA A 763 6.63 -17.16 20.58
C ALA A 763 7.61 -17.34 21.75
N ILE A 764 7.12 -17.50 22.98
CA ILE A 764 7.94 -17.72 24.17
C ILE A 764 8.63 -19.09 24.07
N ARG A 765 7.90 -20.15 23.67
CA ARG A 765 8.47 -21.49 23.48
C ARG A 765 9.55 -21.49 22.39
N ALA A 766 9.34 -20.75 21.29
CA ALA A 766 10.33 -20.61 20.24
C ALA A 766 11.66 -20.02 20.73
N GLY A 767 11.61 -19.07 21.68
CA GLY A 767 12.79 -18.49 22.34
C GLY A 767 13.52 -19.43 23.31
N ARG A 768 13.03 -20.65 23.50
CA ARG A 768 13.64 -21.70 24.35
C ARG A 768 13.94 -22.99 23.58
N ASN A 769 13.77 -23.00 22.26
CA ASN A 769 14.17 -24.14 21.44
C ASN A 769 15.71 -24.18 21.30
N PRO A 770 16.33 -25.37 21.30
CA PRO A 770 17.76 -25.48 20.98
C PRO A 770 17.97 -25.02 19.52
N ALA A 771 19.16 -24.48 19.27
CA ALA A 771 19.57 -24.09 17.94
C ALA A 771 20.86 -24.80 17.51
N THR A 772 20.94 -25.18 16.23
CA THR A 772 22.12 -25.78 15.64
C THR A 772 22.37 -25.15 14.28
N TYR A 773 23.57 -24.68 14.02
CA TYR A 773 23.95 -24.05 12.76
C TYR A 773 25.41 -24.33 12.40
N LYS A 774 25.79 -24.09 11.15
CA LYS A 774 27.17 -24.21 10.66
C LYS A 774 27.77 -22.82 10.54
N SER A 775 28.94 -22.61 11.09
CA SER A 775 29.69 -21.34 11.02
C SER A 775 31.14 -21.61 10.68
N HIS A 776 31.64 -21.10 9.55
CA HIS A 776 32.99 -21.25 9.05
C HIS A 776 33.48 -22.70 8.96
N GLY A 777 32.61 -23.65 8.77
CA GLY A 777 32.86 -25.07 8.67
C GLY A 777 32.54 -25.86 9.94
N ASP A 778 32.46 -25.20 11.09
CA ASP A 778 32.17 -25.83 12.38
C ASP A 778 30.66 -25.85 12.66
N VAL A 779 30.21 -26.93 13.30
CA VAL A 779 28.83 -27.05 13.77
C VAL A 779 28.74 -26.50 15.18
N VAL A 780 27.91 -25.50 15.36
CA VAL A 780 27.63 -24.87 16.66
C VAL A 780 26.25 -25.31 17.15
N HIS A 781 26.22 -25.77 18.41
CA HIS A 781 24.99 -26.15 19.10
C HIS A 781 24.76 -25.22 20.30
N VAL A 782 23.52 -24.69 20.40
CA VAL A 782 23.09 -23.84 21.52
C VAL A 782 21.92 -24.50 22.21
N ASP A 783 22.06 -24.82 23.50
CA ASP A 783 21.00 -25.36 24.30
C ASP A 783 19.84 -24.36 24.46
N GLY A 784 18.60 -24.84 24.46
CA GLY A 784 17.42 -23.98 24.50
C GLY A 784 17.37 -23.05 25.73
N HIS A 785 17.87 -23.51 26.90
CA HIS A 785 17.92 -22.67 28.10
C HIS A 785 18.97 -21.54 28.02
N LYS A 786 19.93 -21.63 27.09
CA LYS A 786 20.98 -20.63 26.83
C LYS A 786 20.69 -19.77 25.57
N LEU A 787 19.55 -19.98 24.91
CA LEU A 787 19.30 -19.33 23.63
C LEU A 787 19.34 -17.80 23.74
N TYR A 788 18.74 -17.23 24.78
CA TYR A 788 18.76 -15.79 25.04
C TYR A 788 20.18 -15.24 25.30
N GLU A 789 21.07 -16.06 25.90
CA GLU A 789 22.47 -15.68 26.13
C GLU A 789 23.30 -15.72 24.84
N ALA A 790 22.85 -16.47 23.84
CA ALA A 790 23.48 -16.56 22.53
C ALA A 790 23.08 -15.41 21.58
N ALA A 791 22.27 -14.47 22.04
CA ALA A 791 21.90 -13.30 21.27
C ALA A 791 23.12 -12.45 20.91
N THR A 792 23.23 -12.07 19.66
CA THR A 792 24.31 -11.23 19.16
C THR A 792 23.77 -9.93 18.58
N ARG A 793 24.49 -8.83 18.76
CA ARG A 793 24.11 -7.56 18.16
C ARG A 793 24.08 -7.67 16.64
N PHE A 794 23.01 -7.22 16.05
CA PHE A 794 22.80 -7.21 14.62
C PHE A 794 22.63 -5.78 14.12
N ARG A 795 23.54 -5.30 13.26
CA ARG A 795 23.49 -3.96 12.70
C ARG A 795 23.10 -4.01 11.23
N LEU A 796 22.10 -3.23 10.87
CA LEU A 796 21.75 -2.96 9.49
C LEU A 796 22.59 -1.77 9.00
N THR A 797 23.52 -2.02 8.09
CA THR A 797 24.39 -0.98 7.52
C THR A 797 23.58 0.13 6.86
N ASP A 798 22.46 -0.22 6.22
CA ASP A 798 21.58 0.72 5.51
C ASP A 798 20.64 1.49 6.46
N LEU A 799 20.48 1.00 7.70
CA LEU A 799 19.57 1.54 8.71
C LEU A 799 20.23 1.49 10.11
N PRO A 800 21.32 2.25 10.32
CA PRO A 800 22.15 2.14 11.54
C PRO A 800 21.43 2.55 12.84
N ALA A 801 20.30 3.26 12.72
CA ALA A 801 19.48 3.66 13.86
C ALA A 801 18.69 2.51 14.49
N PHE A 802 18.53 1.39 13.77
CA PHE A 802 17.87 0.20 14.32
C PHE A 802 18.85 -0.61 15.15
N ALA A 803 18.69 -0.55 16.47
CA ALA A 803 19.41 -1.38 17.42
C ALA A 803 18.74 -2.75 17.50
N LEU A 804 19.29 -3.73 16.79
CA LEU A 804 18.75 -5.09 16.73
C LEU A 804 19.71 -6.08 17.36
N GLU A 805 19.16 -7.18 17.83
CA GLU A 805 19.86 -8.40 18.21
C GLU A 805 19.30 -9.59 17.44
N CYS A 806 20.12 -10.60 17.27
CA CYS A 806 19.81 -11.81 16.53
C CYS A 806 19.98 -13.03 17.43
N LEU A 807 18.94 -13.85 17.50
CA LEU A 807 18.93 -15.15 18.16
C LEU A 807 19.05 -16.25 17.11
N PRO A 808 19.91 -17.27 17.28
CA PRO A 808 19.92 -18.45 16.41
C PRO A 808 18.54 -19.13 16.39
N ASN A 809 18.11 -19.61 15.23
CA ASN A 809 16.77 -20.17 15.07
C ASN A 809 16.85 -21.66 14.71
N ARG A 810 16.42 -22.53 15.62
CA ARG A 810 16.23 -23.97 15.42
C ARG A 810 17.45 -24.70 14.78
N ASN A 811 17.21 -25.81 14.07
CA ASN A 811 18.25 -26.52 13.33
C ASN A 811 18.39 -25.95 11.90
N SER A 812 19.39 -25.08 11.71
CA SER A 812 19.67 -24.49 10.39
C SER A 812 20.33 -25.46 9.41
N LEU A 813 20.89 -26.59 9.89
CA LEU A 813 21.61 -27.54 9.04
C LEU A 813 20.70 -28.26 8.05
N VAL A 814 19.43 -28.48 8.42
CA VAL A 814 18.41 -29.08 7.54
C VAL A 814 18.32 -28.34 6.21
N TYR A 815 18.50 -27.02 6.25
CA TYR A 815 18.42 -26.18 5.03
C TYR A 815 19.63 -26.34 4.12
N GLY A 816 20.71 -26.92 4.58
CA GLY A 816 21.82 -27.34 3.72
C GLY A 816 21.36 -28.38 2.70
N ASP A 817 20.60 -29.36 3.13
CA ASP A 817 20.06 -30.42 2.28
C ASP A 817 18.86 -29.92 1.45
N VAL A 818 17.91 -29.23 2.08
CA VAL A 818 16.70 -28.70 1.44
C VAL A 818 17.04 -27.73 0.29
N TYR A 819 18.06 -26.87 0.49
CA TYR A 819 18.49 -25.89 -0.53
C TYR A 819 19.61 -26.43 -1.47
N GLY A 820 20.08 -27.65 -1.25
CA GLY A 820 21.14 -28.24 -2.07
C GLY A 820 22.53 -27.61 -1.88
N ILE A 821 22.78 -26.92 -0.76
CA ILE A 821 24.03 -26.19 -0.47
C ILE A 821 24.89 -26.83 0.63
N GLY A 822 24.44 -27.91 1.24
CA GLY A 822 25.09 -28.52 2.42
C GLY A 822 26.56 -28.89 2.21
N ASN A 823 26.92 -29.36 1.01
CA ASN A 823 28.27 -29.78 0.66
C ASN A 823 29.19 -28.62 0.20
N GLU A 824 28.63 -27.44 -0.12
CA GLU A 824 29.41 -26.31 -0.64
C GLU A 824 29.49 -25.12 0.35
N ALA A 825 28.47 -24.98 1.24
CA ALA A 825 28.42 -23.87 2.18
C ALA A 825 29.21 -24.19 3.46
N SER A 826 30.12 -23.30 3.81
CA SER A 826 30.85 -23.33 5.10
C SER A 826 30.07 -22.67 6.21
N THR A 827 29.09 -21.85 5.91
CA THR A 827 28.17 -21.23 6.86
C THR A 827 26.73 -21.44 6.41
N ILE A 828 25.88 -21.95 7.31
CA ILE A 828 24.43 -22.11 7.13
C ILE A 828 23.79 -21.67 8.43
N PHE A 829 23.20 -20.49 8.40
CA PHE A 829 22.66 -19.84 9.60
C PHE A 829 21.26 -19.28 9.35
N ARG A 830 20.35 -19.46 10.30
CA ARG A 830 19.08 -18.76 10.38
C ARG A 830 18.95 -18.10 11.73
N GLY A 831 18.51 -16.86 11.75
CA GLY A 831 18.41 -16.05 12.94
C GLY A 831 17.10 -15.28 13.05
N THR A 832 16.62 -15.12 14.27
CA THR A 832 15.43 -14.34 14.60
C THR A 832 15.86 -12.99 15.14
N LEU A 833 15.33 -11.92 14.53
CA LEU A 833 15.63 -10.54 14.93
C LEU A 833 14.70 -10.05 16.05
N ARG A 834 15.27 -9.31 16.99
CA ARG A 834 14.57 -8.59 18.06
C ARG A 834 15.22 -7.22 18.24
N TYR A 835 14.53 -6.28 18.89
CA TYR A 835 15.18 -5.05 19.35
C TYR A 835 16.17 -5.37 20.47
N GLU A 836 17.31 -4.65 20.50
CA GLU A 836 18.39 -4.86 21.48
C GLU A 836 17.87 -4.71 22.91
N GLY A 837 18.17 -5.67 23.77
CA GLY A 837 17.73 -5.74 25.15
C GLY A 837 16.54 -6.70 25.42
N PHE A 838 15.85 -7.14 24.38
CA PHE A 838 14.77 -8.12 24.51
C PHE A 838 15.25 -9.42 25.14
N SER A 839 16.38 -9.97 24.67
CA SER A 839 16.90 -11.25 25.12
C SER A 839 17.38 -11.21 26.58
N ASP A 840 17.94 -10.10 27.02
CA ASP A 840 18.38 -9.92 28.39
C ASP A 840 17.21 -9.98 29.39
N ILE A 841 16.11 -9.28 29.08
CA ILE A 841 14.87 -9.28 29.89
C ILE A 841 14.19 -10.65 29.84
N MET A 842 14.01 -11.22 28.64
CA MET A 842 13.34 -12.52 28.49
C MET A 842 14.16 -13.67 29.14
N GLY A 843 15.48 -13.63 29.01
CA GLY A 843 16.38 -14.55 29.69
C GLY A 843 16.29 -14.45 31.22
N SER A 844 16.18 -13.23 31.73
CA SER A 844 15.96 -13.00 33.17
C SER A 844 14.60 -13.54 33.63
N LEU A 845 13.50 -13.26 32.89
CA LEU A 845 12.18 -13.84 33.18
C LEU A 845 12.18 -15.37 33.12
N ALA A 846 12.92 -15.98 32.19
CA ALA A 846 13.04 -17.42 32.11
C ALA A 846 13.74 -18.01 33.34
N ARG A 847 14.82 -17.37 33.82
CA ARG A 847 15.58 -17.80 35.00
C ARG A 847 14.81 -17.65 36.33
N THR A 848 13.81 -16.76 36.39
CA THR A 848 12.92 -16.68 37.56
C THR A 848 12.00 -17.89 37.71
N GLY A 849 11.79 -18.69 36.67
CA GLY A 849 10.82 -19.78 36.62
C GLY A 849 9.43 -19.39 36.08
N LEU A 850 9.22 -18.14 35.67
CA LEU A 850 7.95 -17.66 35.12
C LEU A 850 7.57 -18.35 33.78
N PHE A 851 8.54 -19.03 33.14
CA PHE A 851 8.29 -19.81 31.93
C PHE A 851 8.22 -21.32 32.17
N ASN A 852 8.00 -21.77 33.42
CA ASN A 852 7.79 -23.17 33.70
C ASN A 852 6.36 -23.61 33.35
N ASP A 853 6.29 -24.68 32.55
CA ASP A 853 5.03 -25.24 31.99
C ASP A 853 4.42 -26.31 32.93
N ASP A 854 5.12 -26.68 33.97
CA ASP A 854 4.60 -27.66 34.96
C ASP A 854 3.44 -27.06 35.74
N ALA A 855 2.43 -27.91 36.05
CA ALA A 855 1.30 -27.51 36.87
C ALA A 855 1.75 -27.00 38.24
N HIS A 856 1.42 -25.74 38.56
CA HIS A 856 1.87 -25.09 39.78
C HIS A 856 0.96 -25.42 40.97
N PRO A 857 1.49 -25.78 42.15
CA PRO A 857 0.68 -26.19 43.33
C PRO A 857 -0.35 -25.16 43.75
N LEU A 858 -0.04 -23.85 43.69
CA LEU A 858 -0.94 -22.76 44.07
C LEU A 858 -2.09 -22.54 43.06
N LEU A 859 -2.01 -23.10 41.85
CA LEU A 859 -2.99 -22.95 40.78
C LEU A 859 -3.93 -24.16 40.66
N LYS A 860 -3.85 -25.11 41.60
CA LYS A 860 -4.80 -26.22 41.72
C LYS A 860 -6.16 -25.76 42.23
N GLU A 861 -7.17 -26.60 42.11
CA GLU A 861 -8.55 -26.30 42.56
C GLU A 861 -8.59 -25.82 44.02
N GLY A 862 -9.21 -24.62 44.22
CA GLY A 862 -9.34 -23.99 45.53
C GLY A 862 -9.36 -22.46 45.45
N LYS A 863 -9.07 -21.77 46.57
CA LYS A 863 -8.92 -20.32 46.58
C LYS A 863 -7.73 -19.88 45.72
N ARG A 864 -7.99 -19.12 44.70
CA ARG A 864 -6.96 -18.64 43.75
C ARG A 864 -6.03 -17.63 44.40
N PRO A 865 -4.71 -17.71 44.15
CA PRO A 865 -3.77 -16.68 44.56
C PRO A 865 -3.94 -15.41 43.75
N THR A 866 -3.53 -14.28 44.29
CA THR A 866 -3.35 -13.05 43.51
C THR A 866 -2.04 -13.15 42.69
N PHE A 867 -1.91 -12.35 41.63
CA PHE A 867 -0.66 -12.29 40.86
C PHE A 867 0.53 -11.97 41.74
N HIS A 868 0.40 -11.05 42.69
CA HIS A 868 1.41 -10.71 43.69
C HIS A 868 1.80 -11.88 44.55
N THR A 869 0.85 -12.62 45.13
CA THR A 869 1.13 -13.78 45.97
C THR A 869 1.81 -14.90 45.19
N PHE A 870 1.37 -15.10 43.94
CA PHE A 870 1.96 -16.09 43.03
C PHE A 870 3.42 -15.76 42.69
N LEU A 871 3.69 -14.49 42.33
CA LEU A 871 5.03 -14.02 42.01
C LEU A 871 6.00 -14.22 43.19
N ASN A 872 5.56 -13.92 44.44
CA ASN A 872 6.35 -14.10 45.63
C ASN A 872 6.76 -15.57 45.80
N GLU A 873 5.84 -16.51 45.57
CA GLU A 873 6.16 -17.95 45.63
C GLU A 873 7.15 -18.39 44.55
N VAL A 874 6.94 -17.92 43.31
CA VAL A 874 7.85 -18.21 42.19
C VAL A 874 9.25 -17.69 42.48
N LEU A 875 9.40 -16.52 43.07
CA LEU A 875 10.65 -15.92 43.47
C LEU A 875 11.19 -16.49 44.80
N LYS A 876 10.44 -17.35 45.49
CA LYS A 876 10.78 -17.94 46.83
C LYS A 876 11.15 -16.86 47.84
N SER A 877 10.31 -15.83 47.96
CA SER A 877 10.49 -14.74 48.90
C SER A 877 9.92 -15.13 50.27
N GLU A 878 10.72 -15.05 51.34
CA GLU A 878 10.29 -15.37 52.69
C GLU A 878 9.52 -14.25 53.39
N SER A 879 9.40 -13.08 52.80
CA SER A 879 8.82 -11.89 53.42
C SER A 879 7.41 -11.61 52.88
N GLU A 880 6.42 -11.49 53.75
CA GLU A 880 5.03 -11.03 53.44
C GLU A 880 5.01 -9.57 52.94
N SER A 881 6.11 -8.84 53.02
CA SER A 881 6.23 -7.40 52.74
C SER A 881 6.82 -7.07 51.37
N VAL A 882 6.94 -7.98 50.39
CA VAL A 882 7.51 -7.71 49.08
C VAL A 882 6.55 -6.82 48.26
N GLY A 883 6.53 -5.54 48.59
CA GLY A 883 5.92 -4.46 47.81
C GLY A 883 6.92 -3.42 47.32
N ASP A 884 8.19 -3.53 47.77
CA ASP A 884 9.23 -2.60 47.36
C ASP A 884 10.02 -3.18 46.16
N GLU A 885 9.93 -2.50 45.03
CA GLU A 885 10.67 -2.83 43.80
C GLU A 885 12.18 -3.03 44.07
N LYS A 886 12.75 -2.31 45.05
CA LYS A 886 14.15 -2.44 45.43
C LYS A 886 14.48 -3.81 46.02
N GLU A 887 13.58 -4.37 46.82
CA GLU A 887 13.77 -5.67 47.43
C GLU A 887 13.76 -6.79 46.38
N ILE A 888 12.84 -6.67 45.37
CA ILE A 888 12.82 -7.62 44.24
C ILE A 888 14.10 -7.49 43.41
N VAL A 889 14.60 -6.27 43.15
CA VAL A 889 15.88 -6.05 42.42
C VAL A 889 17.03 -6.72 43.13
N GLU A 890 17.20 -6.52 44.46
CA GLU A 890 18.28 -7.13 45.23
C GLU A 890 18.14 -8.69 45.28
N ARG A 891 16.90 -9.19 45.32
CA ARG A 891 16.62 -10.63 45.26
C ARG A 891 17.03 -11.22 43.92
N LEU A 892 16.66 -10.63 42.78
CA LEU A 892 17.04 -11.10 41.46
C LEU A 892 18.58 -11.14 41.27
N ILE A 893 19.28 -10.21 41.87
CA ILE A 893 20.74 -10.18 41.85
C ILE A 893 21.31 -11.27 42.76
N SER A 894 20.82 -11.40 44.00
CA SER A 894 21.33 -12.34 44.99
C SER A 894 21.16 -13.79 44.59
N VAL A 895 20.09 -14.14 43.89
CA VAL A 895 19.80 -15.48 43.36
C VAL A 895 20.48 -15.73 41.99
N GLY A 896 21.17 -14.73 41.43
CA GLY A 896 21.90 -14.90 40.16
C GLY A 896 20.99 -14.94 38.92
N VAL A 897 19.76 -14.45 39.03
CA VAL A 897 18.83 -14.35 37.88
C VAL A 897 19.27 -13.26 36.89
N CYS A 898 19.81 -12.16 37.41
CA CYS A 898 20.26 -11.04 36.60
C CYS A 898 21.76 -10.80 36.79
N ASN A 899 22.47 -10.48 35.71
CA ASN A 899 23.94 -10.28 35.71
C ASN A 899 24.38 -8.89 36.22
N GLY A 900 23.43 -8.06 36.69
CA GLY A 900 23.70 -6.71 37.20
C GLY A 900 22.47 -5.90 37.53
N ARG A 901 22.66 -4.79 38.22
CA ARG A 901 21.59 -3.95 38.75
C ARG A 901 20.68 -3.38 37.63
N ALA A 902 21.26 -2.94 36.53
CA ALA A 902 20.49 -2.39 35.41
C ALA A 902 19.55 -3.44 34.79
N SER A 903 20.01 -4.67 34.58
CA SER A 903 19.21 -5.80 34.11
C SER A 903 18.10 -6.16 35.09
N ALA A 904 18.41 -6.20 36.40
CA ALA A 904 17.41 -6.46 37.43
C ALA A 904 16.34 -5.39 37.53
N GLU A 905 16.71 -4.11 37.45
CA GLU A 905 15.76 -3.00 37.43
C GLU A 905 14.85 -3.03 36.19
N ALA A 906 15.39 -3.33 35.00
CA ALA A 906 14.62 -3.50 33.77
C ALA A 906 13.64 -4.68 33.89
N THR A 907 14.09 -5.80 34.46
CA THR A 907 13.25 -6.98 34.67
C THR A 907 12.13 -6.71 35.67
N VAL A 908 12.37 -6.02 36.78
CA VAL A 908 11.35 -5.65 37.77
C VAL A 908 10.33 -4.67 37.17
N LYS A 909 10.78 -3.68 36.41
CA LYS A 909 9.89 -2.77 35.66
C LYS A 909 9.02 -3.55 34.67
N THR A 910 9.57 -4.56 33.98
CA THR A 910 8.81 -5.42 33.09
C THR A 910 7.77 -6.26 33.83
N ILE A 911 8.15 -6.88 34.98
CA ILE A 911 7.24 -7.63 35.86
C ILE A 911 6.06 -6.74 36.30
N LYS A 912 6.35 -5.49 36.68
CA LYS A 912 5.33 -4.50 37.04
C LYS A 912 4.44 -4.12 35.86
N PHE A 913 5.04 -3.84 34.71
CA PHE A 913 4.33 -3.52 33.46
C PHE A 913 3.38 -4.66 33.06
N LEU A 914 3.80 -5.89 33.19
CA LEU A 914 2.98 -7.07 32.89
C LEU A 914 1.84 -7.29 33.93
N GLY A 915 1.77 -6.54 35.00
CA GLY A 915 0.73 -6.67 36.03
C GLY A 915 0.98 -7.79 37.05
N LEU A 916 2.14 -8.43 37.03
CA LEU A 916 2.46 -9.54 37.95
C LEU A 916 2.61 -9.11 39.42
N LEU A 917 2.59 -7.80 39.71
CA LEU A 917 2.53 -7.23 41.07
C LEU A 917 1.10 -6.84 41.50
N GLU A 918 0.11 -7.09 40.68
CA GLU A 918 -1.28 -6.75 40.99
C GLU A 918 -1.90 -7.67 42.06
N LYS A 919 -2.84 -7.15 42.84
CA LYS A 919 -3.54 -7.90 43.91
C LYS A 919 -4.85 -8.52 43.39
N THR A 920 -5.02 -8.63 42.10
CA THR A 920 -6.14 -9.31 41.44
C THR A 920 -5.91 -10.83 41.43
N GLU A 921 -6.98 -11.61 41.45
CA GLU A 921 -6.90 -13.07 41.42
C GLU A 921 -6.56 -13.60 40.06
N ILE A 922 -5.74 -14.65 39.98
CA ILE A 922 -5.37 -15.31 38.73
C ILE A 922 -6.56 -16.11 38.18
N PRO A 923 -6.93 -15.97 36.87
CA PRO A 923 -8.02 -16.71 36.27
C PRO A 923 -7.90 -18.24 36.39
N VAL A 924 -9.06 -18.92 36.41
CA VAL A 924 -9.13 -20.38 36.53
C VAL A 924 -8.49 -21.11 35.35
N SER A 925 -8.39 -20.46 34.19
CA SER A 925 -7.77 -20.99 32.99
C SER A 925 -6.25 -21.19 33.08
N CYS A 926 -5.58 -20.59 34.07
CA CYS A 926 -4.13 -20.73 34.23
C CYS A 926 -3.81 -21.91 35.17
N HIS A 927 -2.94 -22.81 34.74
CA HIS A 927 -2.53 -23.99 35.48
C HIS A 927 -1.02 -24.03 35.81
N SER A 928 -0.22 -23.26 35.08
CA SER A 928 1.23 -23.17 35.19
C SER A 928 1.71 -21.72 35.27
N ALA A 929 2.97 -21.52 35.68
CA ALA A 929 3.61 -20.21 35.65
C ALA A 929 3.70 -19.67 34.24
N PHE A 930 3.85 -20.55 33.27
CA PHE A 930 3.85 -20.24 31.86
C PHE A 930 2.48 -19.65 31.38
N ASP A 931 1.35 -20.28 31.81
CA ASP A 931 0.02 -19.81 31.45
C ASP A 931 -0.24 -18.39 32.01
N VAL A 932 0.13 -18.16 33.29
CA VAL A 932 0.00 -16.85 33.95
C VAL A 932 0.81 -15.79 33.16
N THR A 933 2.04 -16.10 32.80
CA THR A 933 2.91 -15.17 32.09
C THR A 933 2.41 -14.91 30.67
N CYS A 934 1.94 -15.96 29.97
CA CYS A 934 1.34 -15.81 28.62
C CYS A 934 0.10 -14.93 28.65
N LEU A 935 -0.77 -15.10 29.64
CA LEU A 935 -1.97 -14.26 29.84
C LEU A 935 -1.58 -12.79 30.00
N CYS A 936 -0.68 -12.48 30.94
CA CYS A 936 -0.22 -11.10 31.17
C CYS A 936 0.44 -10.48 29.92
N MET A 937 1.24 -11.26 29.20
CA MET A 937 1.89 -10.81 27.97
C MET A 937 0.87 -10.61 26.84
N GLN A 938 -0.15 -11.46 26.74
CA GLN A 938 -1.20 -11.31 25.75
C GLN A 938 -2.01 -10.02 25.94
N GLU A 939 -2.33 -9.66 27.18
CA GLU A 939 -3.05 -8.45 27.51
C GLU A 939 -2.23 -7.17 27.30
N LYS A 940 -0.98 -7.16 27.74
CA LYS A 940 -0.13 -5.94 27.75
C LYS A 940 0.67 -5.73 26.46
N LEU A 941 0.93 -6.78 25.69
CA LEU A 941 1.78 -6.76 24.49
C LEU A 941 1.00 -7.11 23.21
N ALA A 942 -0.33 -6.94 23.21
CA ALA A 942 -1.14 -7.06 22.01
C ALA A 942 -0.91 -5.87 21.09
N TYR A 943 -0.99 -6.09 19.78
CA TYR A 943 -1.15 -4.99 18.82
C TYR A 943 -2.56 -4.42 18.94
N SER A 944 -2.68 -3.11 18.86
CA SER A 944 -3.94 -2.44 18.55
C SER A 944 -4.12 -2.35 17.03
N ASP A 945 -5.35 -2.19 16.56
CA ASP A 945 -5.70 -2.12 15.14
C ASP A 945 -4.97 -0.99 14.38
N SER A 946 -4.47 0.01 15.10
CA SER A 946 -3.73 1.16 14.54
C SER A 946 -2.21 0.96 14.46
N GLU A 947 -1.66 -0.12 15.04
CA GLU A 947 -0.22 -0.33 15.14
C GLU A 947 0.33 -1.15 13.97
N GLN A 948 1.50 -0.76 13.49
CA GLN A 948 2.14 -1.40 12.35
C GLN A 948 3.20 -2.43 12.80
N ILE A 949 3.17 -3.58 12.15
CA ILE A 949 4.24 -4.58 12.22
C ILE A 949 5.25 -4.25 11.10
N VAL A 950 6.52 -4.16 11.47
CA VAL A 950 7.62 -4.09 10.51
C VAL A 950 8.19 -5.50 10.35
N ILE A 951 8.08 -6.03 9.15
CA ILE A 951 8.64 -7.33 8.82
C ILE A 951 10.04 -7.12 8.25
N TRP A 952 11.04 -7.67 8.92
CA TRP A 952 12.41 -7.71 8.45
C TRP A 952 12.73 -9.11 7.96
N LEU A 953 13.03 -9.21 6.67
CA LEU A 953 13.57 -10.42 6.07
C LEU A 953 14.80 -10.04 5.26
N ARG A 954 15.97 -10.56 5.64
CA ARG A 954 17.23 -10.34 4.96
C ARG A 954 17.96 -11.68 4.77
N ILE A 955 18.27 -11.98 3.52
CA ILE A 955 19.01 -13.18 3.17
C ILE A 955 20.36 -12.75 2.58
N TRP A 956 21.43 -13.34 3.09
CA TRP A 956 22.78 -13.15 2.61
C TRP A 956 23.27 -14.45 2.00
N CYS A 957 23.57 -14.42 0.72
CA CYS A 957 24.14 -15.54 0.01
C CYS A 957 25.46 -15.08 -0.62
N PHE A 958 26.57 -15.52 -0.05
CA PHE A 958 27.89 -15.25 -0.61
C PHE A 958 28.27 -16.37 -1.57
N CYS A 959 28.40 -16.03 -2.86
CA CYS A 959 28.68 -16.97 -3.93
C CYS A 959 30.06 -16.68 -4.53
N ILE A 960 30.83 -17.74 -4.83
CA ILE A 960 32.03 -17.64 -5.66
C ILE A 960 31.66 -18.05 -7.07
N MET A 961 31.75 -17.12 -8.00
CA MET A 961 31.62 -17.40 -9.44
C MET A 961 32.93 -17.89 -9.97
N LYS A 962 32.92 -18.91 -10.82
CA LYS A 962 34.11 -19.39 -11.56
C LYS A 962 34.52 -18.44 -12.65
#